data_f0468e5dcc4dcd4e18183ac94f097586
#
_entry.id   f0468e5dcc4dcd4e18183ac94f097586
#
_cell.length_a   1.000
_cell.length_b   1.000
_cell.length_c   1.000
_cell.angle_alpha   90.00
_cell.angle_beta   90.00
_cell.angle_gamma   90.00
#
_symmetry.space_group_name_H-M   'P 1'
#
loop_
_entity.id
_entity.type
_entity.pdbx_description
1 polymer ?
#
loop_
_entity_poly.entity_id
_entity_poly.type
_entity_poly.pdbx_seq_one_letter_code
_entity_poly.pdbx_strand_id
1 'polypeptide(L)'
;MSYDVIVIGSGIGGLTTAGLLARAAGKRVLVLERHTEPGGLTHAFRRDGASWDVGVHYIGQVAPGSQGRAYFDYLSGGELEWNRMPDSYDRFVYPGVDLRVSSDPVRYEHDLIAAFPDEARAIHRYFKDVRRVTRWVTLGFIQGMVPRPAASMLRAAQRLSGRTATSTTKEYLDTHVRSPELKAVLASQWGDYGLPPSRSAFAVHALIVSHYLQGGWFPRGGSARIARTFEKGIEQAGGAVRVAQEVTEILTENGTAVGVRVSDHRGAQVHERVYRAPVIVSAIGASNTFNRLLPTSGEIGRRTGPARRTLERLGAGTSAVTVFLRLRHDPRSIGIDGGNIWVNRSLDHEGAQRYSDSLLEGHPHNVFVSFPSLKSGESPHTAELISFCEEKAFRQWAGHPRGHRGPEYSALKERIARGMLELAESAAPGLTELVDYVETSTPLTYKHYTAHPAGAFYGPPATPLRYRSRPLGPRTAVPSLFLSGQDAGSTGIMGAMMGGVAAACQVLGPRGYPTIASALRTPPTAVHSPGGHSLPEGKHRAVLVSKRRLTPSVWEVVLQLDSRIGPWTPGQFARLHVGDNAWRDYSIAGLEDARLRLLISTRTGGRGSHFIESADEGARTVVELPLGGFRLADSGRRRLFIATGTGLAPMLAMFAQAPDLENDTLLFGCRHQEEDLTARISSPMPGTVVRCLSREEAPGSFHGRVTQAVTDLAHDLRLDPDSTDVYLCGSAAMVTDAQRVLEHEGYTSVLTEPY
;
A
#
# COMPACT_ATOMS: atom_id res chain seq x y z
N MET A 1 26.68 10.79 -7.82
CA MET A 1 26.28 10.22 -9.13
C MET A 1 25.19 11.07 -9.74
N SER A 2 25.24 11.36 -11.05
CA SER A 2 24.21 12.15 -11.74
C SER A 2 23.14 11.22 -12.30
N TYR A 3 21.86 11.55 -12.10
CA TYR A 3 20.71 10.85 -12.69
C TYR A 3 20.17 11.64 -13.87
N ASP A 4 19.63 10.94 -14.88
CA ASP A 4 18.95 11.58 -16.02
C ASP A 4 17.53 11.98 -15.66
N VAL A 5 16.88 11.20 -14.77
CA VAL A 5 15.49 11.39 -14.38
C VAL A 5 15.33 11.12 -12.89
N ILE A 6 14.58 11.99 -12.20
CA ILE A 6 14.08 11.73 -10.85
C ILE A 6 12.57 11.47 -10.94
N VAL A 7 12.12 10.35 -10.34
CA VAL A 7 10.71 9.99 -10.21
C VAL A 7 10.31 10.13 -8.74
N ILE A 8 9.29 10.93 -8.47
CA ILE A 8 8.75 11.16 -7.12
C ILE A 8 7.58 10.21 -6.91
N GLY A 9 7.72 9.27 -5.98
CA GLY A 9 6.74 8.23 -5.64
C GLY A 9 6.95 6.93 -6.40
N SER A 10 6.88 5.82 -5.67
CA SER A 10 7.05 4.45 -6.16
C SER A 10 5.74 3.70 -6.39
N GLY A 11 4.60 4.40 -6.49
CA GLY A 11 3.34 3.77 -6.93
C GLY A 11 3.49 3.16 -8.33
N ILE A 12 2.52 2.33 -8.75
CA ILE A 12 2.59 1.61 -10.05
C ILE A 12 2.90 2.54 -11.23
N GLY A 13 2.37 3.76 -11.26
CA GLY A 13 2.67 4.74 -12.31
C GLY A 13 4.14 5.19 -12.31
N GLY A 14 4.69 5.49 -11.12
CA GLY A 14 6.08 5.89 -10.95
C GLY A 14 7.05 4.78 -11.33
N LEU A 15 6.83 3.57 -10.81
CA LEU A 15 7.64 2.39 -11.13
C LEU A 15 7.56 2.03 -12.62
N THR A 16 6.37 2.15 -13.24
CA THR A 16 6.22 1.94 -14.69
C THR A 16 7.03 2.96 -15.48
N THR A 17 6.94 4.26 -15.14
CA THR A 17 7.74 5.30 -15.80
C THR A 17 9.23 5.01 -15.65
N ALA A 18 9.68 4.74 -14.43
CA ALA A 18 11.08 4.48 -14.11
C ALA A 18 11.61 3.25 -14.85
N GLY A 19 10.85 2.14 -14.79
CA GLY A 19 11.22 0.89 -15.44
C GLY A 19 11.31 1.00 -16.97
N LEU A 20 10.36 1.69 -17.61
CA LEU A 20 10.40 1.93 -19.05
C LEU A 20 11.57 2.83 -19.45
N LEU A 21 11.83 3.90 -18.72
CA LEU A 21 12.95 4.80 -19.00
C LEU A 21 14.31 4.10 -18.77
N ALA A 22 14.43 3.31 -17.72
CA ALA A 22 15.66 2.58 -17.45
C ALA A 22 15.89 1.44 -18.43
N ARG A 23 14.92 0.53 -18.59
CA ARG A 23 15.09 -0.71 -19.37
C ARG A 23 14.97 -0.51 -20.88
N ALA A 24 14.03 0.34 -21.35
CA ALA A 24 13.81 0.55 -22.79
C ALA A 24 14.67 1.67 -23.38
N ALA A 25 15.10 2.63 -22.56
CA ALA A 25 15.82 3.80 -23.04
C ALA A 25 17.21 4.02 -22.39
N GLY A 26 17.65 3.11 -21.51
CA GLY A 26 18.98 3.17 -20.87
C GLY A 26 19.20 4.40 -19.99
N LYS A 27 18.13 5.02 -19.45
CA LYS A 27 18.24 6.19 -18.60
C LYS A 27 18.60 5.80 -17.17
N ARG A 28 19.46 6.59 -16.53
CA ARG A 28 19.75 6.46 -15.10
C ARG A 28 18.64 7.15 -14.31
N VAL A 29 17.76 6.35 -13.69
CA VAL A 29 16.57 6.83 -13.00
C VAL A 29 16.72 6.69 -11.50
N LEU A 30 16.38 7.74 -10.74
CA LEU A 30 16.22 7.70 -9.28
C LEU A 30 14.75 7.79 -8.94
N VAL A 31 14.22 6.78 -8.26
CA VAL A 31 12.88 6.81 -7.67
C VAL A 31 13.00 7.13 -6.18
N LEU A 32 12.22 8.10 -5.69
CA LEU A 32 12.20 8.55 -4.31
C LEU A 32 10.82 8.25 -3.70
N GLU A 33 10.79 7.43 -2.66
CA GLU A 33 9.58 7.00 -1.97
C GLU A 33 9.59 7.43 -0.51
N ARG A 34 8.50 8.03 -0.06
CA ARG A 34 8.34 8.50 1.32
C ARG A 34 8.18 7.34 2.31
N HIS A 35 7.43 6.31 1.92
CA HIS A 35 7.19 5.13 2.74
C HIS A 35 8.44 4.26 2.83
N THR A 36 8.50 3.39 3.83
CA THR A 36 9.58 2.39 3.99
C THR A 36 9.43 1.19 3.04
N GLU A 37 8.26 1.02 2.42
CA GLU A 37 7.95 0.02 1.40
C GLU A 37 7.63 0.68 0.06
N PRO A 38 8.19 0.21 -1.08
CA PRO A 38 7.79 0.68 -2.38
C PRO A 38 6.44 0.09 -2.81
N GLY A 39 5.77 0.76 -3.74
CA GLY A 39 4.56 0.24 -4.38
C GLY A 39 3.32 1.11 -4.27
N GLY A 40 3.29 2.09 -3.35
CA GLY A 40 2.09 2.87 -3.09
C GLY A 40 0.91 1.95 -2.73
N LEU A 41 -0.23 2.04 -3.42
CA LEU A 41 -1.39 1.17 -3.14
C LEU A 41 -1.22 -0.30 -3.64
N THR A 42 -0.10 -0.65 -4.26
CA THR A 42 0.21 -2.05 -4.60
C THR A 42 1.08 -2.75 -3.55
N HIS A 43 1.43 -2.09 -2.43
CA HIS A 43 2.14 -2.76 -1.35
C HIS A 43 1.20 -3.59 -0.47
N ALA A 44 1.78 -4.42 0.39
CA ALA A 44 1.09 -5.18 1.41
C ALA A 44 1.66 -4.84 2.79
N PHE A 45 0.86 -4.97 3.83
CA PHE A 45 1.31 -4.82 5.21
C PHE A 45 1.12 -6.11 5.99
N ARG A 46 1.84 -6.25 7.10
CA ARG A 46 1.77 -7.41 7.99
C ARG A 46 1.41 -7.01 9.39
N ARG A 47 0.54 -7.82 10.03
CA ARG A 47 0.20 -7.75 11.44
C ARG A 47 -0.12 -9.16 11.94
N ASP A 48 0.30 -9.47 13.14
CA ASP A 48 -0.03 -10.71 13.84
C ASP A 48 0.13 -11.99 12.97
N GLY A 49 1.22 -12.05 12.19
CA GLY A 49 1.54 -13.20 11.33
C GLY A 49 0.80 -13.26 10.00
N ALA A 50 -0.19 -12.41 9.76
CA ALA A 50 -0.91 -12.34 8.49
C ALA A 50 -0.44 -11.17 7.61
N SER A 51 -0.72 -11.25 6.30
CA SER A 51 -0.41 -10.24 5.31
C SER A 51 -1.67 -9.87 4.53
N TRP A 52 -1.90 -8.57 4.34
CA TRP A 52 -3.02 -8.06 3.55
C TRP A 52 -2.52 -7.09 2.50
N ASP A 53 -3.22 -7.08 1.37
CA ASP A 53 -3.00 -6.12 0.29
C ASP A 53 -3.70 -4.80 0.60
N VAL A 54 -3.09 -3.66 0.25
CA VAL A 54 -3.64 -2.34 0.65
C VAL A 54 -4.70 -1.84 -0.32
N GLY A 55 -4.59 -2.14 -1.60
CA GLY A 55 -5.51 -1.59 -2.60
C GLY A 55 -5.56 -2.35 -3.91
N VAL A 56 -5.11 -3.61 -3.95
CA VAL A 56 -5.24 -4.48 -5.12
C VAL A 56 -6.03 -5.71 -4.72
N HIS A 57 -7.22 -5.85 -5.28
CA HIS A 57 -8.10 -6.99 -4.98
C HIS A 57 -8.22 -7.95 -6.18
N TYR A 58 -8.12 -7.43 -7.40
CA TYR A 58 -8.03 -8.15 -8.67
C TYR A 58 -7.61 -7.20 -9.80
N ILE A 59 -7.15 -7.76 -10.90
CA ILE A 59 -6.69 -7.00 -12.07
C ILE A 59 -7.21 -7.67 -13.33
N GLY A 60 -7.87 -6.90 -14.18
CA GLY A 60 -8.28 -7.36 -15.53
C GLY A 60 -7.19 -7.10 -16.58
N GLN A 61 -7.44 -7.54 -17.83
CA GLN A 61 -6.58 -7.31 -19.00
C GLN A 61 -5.11 -7.79 -18.84
N VAL A 62 -4.87 -8.80 -18.00
CA VAL A 62 -3.56 -9.45 -17.81
C VAL A 62 -3.56 -10.92 -18.23
N ALA A 63 -4.55 -11.35 -19.00
CA ALA A 63 -4.55 -12.67 -19.65
C ALA A 63 -3.31 -12.84 -20.54
N PRO A 64 -2.80 -14.07 -20.72
CA PRO A 64 -1.69 -14.34 -21.64
C PRO A 64 -1.94 -13.72 -23.01
N GLY A 65 -0.95 -13.00 -23.55
CA GLY A 65 -1.05 -12.32 -24.86
C GLY A 65 -1.76 -10.96 -24.84
N SER A 66 -2.33 -10.53 -23.72
CA SER A 66 -2.94 -9.18 -23.61
C SER A 66 -1.86 -8.09 -23.54
N GLN A 67 -2.23 -6.87 -23.99
CA GLN A 67 -1.30 -5.73 -23.94
C GLN A 67 -0.92 -5.34 -22.49
N GLY A 68 -1.86 -5.42 -21.56
CA GLY A 68 -1.58 -5.17 -20.15
C GLY A 68 -0.53 -6.13 -19.60
N ARG A 69 -0.69 -7.44 -19.89
CA ARG A 69 0.27 -8.48 -19.53
C ARG A 69 1.67 -8.20 -20.08
N ALA A 70 1.79 -7.75 -21.32
CA ALA A 70 3.08 -7.45 -21.94
C ALA A 70 3.86 -6.36 -21.16
N TYR A 71 3.18 -5.34 -20.62
CA TYR A 71 3.84 -4.34 -19.76
C TYR A 71 4.33 -4.94 -18.44
N PHE A 72 3.49 -5.73 -17.76
CA PHE A 72 3.88 -6.38 -16.51
C PHE A 72 5.06 -7.33 -16.72
N ASP A 73 5.01 -8.17 -17.75
CA ASP A 73 6.09 -9.12 -18.06
C ASP A 73 7.40 -8.40 -18.40
N TYR A 74 7.33 -7.33 -19.21
CA TYR A 74 8.51 -6.54 -19.54
C TYR A 74 9.13 -5.87 -18.31
N LEU A 75 8.31 -5.22 -17.47
CA LEU A 75 8.80 -4.46 -16.31
C LEU A 75 9.31 -5.37 -15.20
N SER A 76 8.71 -6.53 -15.00
CA SER A 76 9.14 -7.53 -14.03
C SER A 76 10.27 -8.45 -14.52
N GLY A 77 10.66 -8.35 -15.81
CA GLY A 77 11.59 -9.34 -16.41
C GLY A 77 11.01 -10.74 -16.55
N GLY A 78 9.67 -10.88 -16.55
CA GLY A 78 8.96 -12.16 -16.58
C GLY A 78 8.81 -12.86 -15.22
N GLU A 79 9.29 -12.23 -14.13
CA GLU A 79 9.23 -12.83 -12.77
C GLU A 79 7.88 -12.71 -12.08
N LEU A 80 6.95 -11.90 -12.60
CA LEU A 80 5.62 -11.74 -12.03
C LEU A 80 4.67 -12.80 -12.57
N GLU A 81 4.33 -13.75 -11.74
CA GLU A 81 3.36 -14.80 -12.05
C GLU A 81 1.94 -14.39 -11.66
N TRP A 82 0.94 -14.94 -12.35
CA TRP A 82 -0.45 -14.59 -12.21
C TRP A 82 -1.33 -15.81 -11.96
N ASN A 83 -2.15 -15.76 -10.95
CA ASN A 83 -3.26 -16.70 -10.74
C ASN A 83 -4.54 -16.13 -11.36
N ARG A 84 -5.23 -16.95 -12.15
CA ARG A 84 -6.56 -16.60 -12.66
C ARG A 84 -7.58 -16.79 -11.54
N MET A 85 -8.49 -15.83 -11.38
CA MET A 85 -9.63 -15.96 -10.50
C MET A 85 -10.63 -17.01 -11.01
N PRO A 86 -11.57 -17.47 -10.16
CA PRO A 86 -12.67 -18.33 -10.60
C PRO A 86 -13.40 -17.78 -11.81
N ASP A 87 -14.07 -18.63 -12.56
CA ASP A 87 -14.84 -18.22 -13.74
C ASP A 87 -15.93 -17.20 -13.38
N SER A 88 -16.60 -17.42 -12.23
CA SER A 88 -17.44 -16.40 -11.59
C SER A 88 -16.57 -15.53 -10.66
N TYR A 89 -15.96 -14.49 -11.20
CA TYR A 89 -14.99 -13.68 -10.45
C TYR A 89 -15.64 -12.62 -9.55
N ASP A 90 -16.88 -12.22 -9.80
CA ASP A 90 -17.70 -11.32 -9.00
C ASP A 90 -19.10 -11.90 -8.77
N ARG A 91 -19.69 -11.61 -7.61
CA ARG A 91 -21.08 -11.90 -7.27
C ARG A 91 -21.74 -10.63 -6.73
N PHE A 92 -22.86 -10.23 -7.34
CA PHE A 92 -23.63 -9.06 -6.95
C PHE A 92 -24.87 -9.49 -6.17
N VAL A 93 -24.95 -9.08 -4.90
CA VAL A 93 -26.02 -9.45 -3.97
C VAL A 93 -26.81 -8.20 -3.57
N TYR A 94 -28.11 -8.23 -3.83
CA TYR A 94 -29.09 -7.22 -3.44
C TYR A 94 -30.34 -7.91 -2.87
N PRO A 95 -31.24 -7.18 -2.18
CA PRO A 95 -32.54 -7.73 -1.86
C PRO A 95 -33.26 -8.22 -3.12
N GLY A 96 -33.50 -9.54 -3.20
CA GLY A 96 -34.18 -10.19 -4.32
C GLY A 96 -33.32 -10.42 -5.59
N VAL A 97 -32.02 -10.07 -5.59
CA VAL A 97 -31.13 -10.32 -6.73
C VAL A 97 -29.81 -10.90 -6.25
N ASP A 98 -29.43 -12.04 -6.80
CA ASP A 98 -28.13 -12.68 -6.60
C ASP A 98 -27.58 -13.10 -7.96
N LEU A 99 -26.59 -12.38 -8.48
CA LEU A 99 -26.08 -12.56 -9.84
C LEU A 99 -24.56 -12.78 -9.80
N ARG A 100 -24.13 -13.85 -10.46
CA ARG A 100 -22.70 -14.16 -10.66
C ARG A 100 -22.22 -13.63 -12.00
N VAL A 101 -21.05 -13.00 -12.02
CA VAL A 101 -20.45 -12.42 -13.22
C VAL A 101 -19.45 -13.41 -13.82
N SER A 102 -19.77 -13.93 -15.00
CA SER A 102 -18.89 -14.85 -15.73
C SER A 102 -17.71 -14.11 -16.38
N SER A 103 -16.55 -14.75 -16.40
CA SER A 103 -15.36 -14.31 -17.14
C SER A 103 -15.47 -14.48 -18.65
N ASP A 104 -16.53 -15.14 -19.14
CA ASP A 104 -16.91 -15.20 -20.56
C ASP A 104 -17.92 -14.07 -20.85
N PRO A 105 -17.57 -13.07 -21.68
CA PRO A 105 -18.45 -11.96 -22.01
C PRO A 105 -19.77 -12.37 -22.65
N VAL A 106 -19.78 -13.46 -23.45
CA VAL A 106 -20.99 -13.96 -24.14
C VAL A 106 -21.92 -14.60 -23.11
N ARG A 107 -21.38 -15.40 -22.21
CA ARG A 107 -22.14 -16.01 -21.12
C ARG A 107 -22.69 -14.96 -20.18
N TYR A 108 -21.88 -13.96 -19.78
CA TYR A 108 -22.36 -12.88 -18.91
C TYR A 108 -23.51 -12.09 -19.52
N GLU A 109 -23.44 -11.76 -20.84
CA GLU A 109 -24.54 -11.10 -21.54
C GLU A 109 -25.79 -11.99 -21.59
N HIS A 110 -25.64 -13.30 -21.83
CA HIS A 110 -26.73 -14.27 -21.82
C HIS A 110 -27.36 -14.42 -20.41
N ASP A 111 -26.54 -14.53 -19.37
CA ASP A 111 -27.03 -14.68 -17.98
C ASP A 111 -27.82 -13.44 -17.53
N LEU A 112 -27.40 -12.24 -17.95
CA LEU A 112 -28.17 -11.00 -17.72
C LEU A 112 -29.52 -11.02 -18.49
N ILE A 113 -29.55 -11.48 -19.75
CA ILE A 113 -30.79 -11.58 -20.52
C ILE A 113 -31.73 -12.63 -19.90
N ALA A 114 -31.18 -13.74 -19.39
CA ALA A 114 -31.99 -14.76 -18.70
C ALA A 114 -32.60 -14.23 -17.41
N ALA A 115 -31.87 -13.40 -16.67
CA ALA A 115 -32.35 -12.76 -15.44
C ALA A 115 -33.33 -11.60 -15.71
N PHE A 116 -33.18 -10.88 -16.84
CA PHE A 116 -33.99 -9.72 -17.22
C PHE A 116 -34.47 -9.79 -18.68
N PRO A 117 -35.37 -10.74 -19.04
CA PRO A 117 -35.72 -11.01 -20.43
C PRO A 117 -36.38 -9.81 -21.13
N ASP A 118 -37.15 -9.01 -20.42
CA ASP A 118 -37.81 -7.80 -20.96
C ASP A 118 -36.81 -6.69 -21.33
N GLU A 119 -35.58 -6.77 -20.84
CA GLU A 119 -34.48 -5.82 -21.05
C GLU A 119 -33.43 -6.30 -22.08
N ALA A 120 -33.67 -7.40 -22.78
CA ALA A 120 -32.70 -8.00 -23.70
C ALA A 120 -32.08 -6.98 -24.69
N ARG A 121 -32.93 -6.10 -25.27
CA ARG A 121 -32.47 -5.05 -26.20
C ARG A 121 -31.59 -4.01 -25.54
N ALA A 122 -31.88 -3.64 -24.29
CA ALA A 122 -31.10 -2.70 -23.51
C ALA A 122 -29.73 -3.29 -23.11
N ILE A 123 -29.71 -4.58 -22.77
CA ILE A 123 -28.47 -5.31 -22.42
C ILE A 123 -27.55 -5.40 -23.65
N HIS A 124 -28.04 -5.83 -24.82
CA HIS A 124 -27.26 -5.85 -26.06
C HIS A 124 -26.68 -4.46 -26.40
N ARG A 125 -27.51 -3.42 -26.28
CA ARG A 125 -27.10 -2.03 -26.51
C ARG A 125 -25.99 -1.60 -25.49
N TYR A 126 -26.16 -1.93 -24.23
CA TYR A 126 -25.20 -1.61 -23.19
C TYR A 126 -23.81 -2.19 -23.51
N PHE A 127 -23.66 -3.46 -23.80
CA PHE A 127 -22.37 -4.06 -24.17
C PHE A 127 -21.77 -3.49 -25.46
N LYS A 128 -22.61 -3.16 -26.46
CA LYS A 128 -22.16 -2.44 -27.66
C LYS A 128 -21.61 -1.06 -27.32
N ASP A 129 -22.29 -0.32 -26.47
CA ASP A 129 -21.88 1.04 -26.06
C ASP A 129 -20.67 1.02 -25.15
N VAL A 130 -20.54 0.06 -24.22
CA VAL A 130 -19.33 -0.18 -23.42
C VAL A 130 -18.12 -0.36 -24.33
N ARG A 131 -18.19 -1.25 -25.34
CA ARG A 131 -17.09 -1.46 -26.29
C ARG A 131 -16.77 -0.19 -27.09
N ARG A 132 -17.77 0.59 -27.51
CA ARG A 132 -17.60 1.84 -28.25
C ARG A 132 -16.93 2.91 -27.41
N VAL A 133 -17.40 3.09 -26.16
CA VAL A 133 -16.90 4.12 -25.26
C VAL A 133 -15.49 3.76 -24.75
N THR A 134 -15.20 2.48 -24.52
CA THR A 134 -13.83 2.03 -24.19
C THR A 134 -12.84 2.39 -25.29
N ARG A 135 -13.19 2.20 -26.59
CA ARG A 135 -12.33 2.64 -27.69
C ARG A 135 -12.12 4.17 -27.67
N TRP A 136 -13.17 4.91 -27.34
CA TRP A 136 -13.08 6.37 -27.19
C TRP A 136 -12.10 6.77 -26.07
N VAL A 137 -12.13 6.10 -24.92
CA VAL A 137 -11.17 6.31 -23.82
C VAL A 137 -9.76 5.94 -24.26
N THR A 138 -9.58 4.81 -24.95
CA THR A 138 -8.27 4.36 -25.48
C THR A 138 -7.64 5.39 -26.41
N LEU A 139 -8.42 6.04 -27.26
CA LEU A 139 -7.93 7.17 -28.08
C LEU A 139 -7.38 8.33 -27.21
N GLY A 140 -8.00 8.56 -26.04
CA GLY A 140 -7.49 9.53 -25.06
C GLY A 140 -6.12 9.16 -24.50
N PHE A 141 -5.87 7.89 -24.20
CA PHE A 141 -4.55 7.41 -23.77
C PHE A 141 -3.51 7.57 -24.87
N ILE A 142 -3.85 7.20 -26.13
CA ILE A 142 -2.94 7.37 -27.27
C ILE A 142 -2.54 8.85 -27.46
N GLN A 143 -3.45 9.81 -27.25
CA GLN A 143 -3.13 11.23 -27.29
C GLN A 143 -2.02 11.61 -26.30
N GLY A 144 -1.99 10.98 -25.12
CA GLY A 144 -0.95 11.17 -24.11
C GLY A 144 0.43 10.64 -24.54
N MET A 145 0.49 9.75 -25.51
CA MET A 145 1.71 9.04 -25.93
C MET A 145 2.33 9.60 -27.23
N VAL A 146 1.57 10.35 -28.03
CA VAL A 146 2.00 10.81 -29.34
C VAL A 146 2.39 12.30 -29.34
N PRO A 147 3.15 12.78 -30.37
CA PRO A 147 3.48 14.20 -30.52
C PRO A 147 2.26 15.11 -30.65
N ARG A 148 2.43 16.39 -30.25
CA ARG A 148 1.33 17.39 -30.22
C ARG A 148 0.47 17.48 -31.48
N PRO A 149 1.00 17.49 -32.73
CA PRO A 149 0.14 17.55 -33.92
C PRO A 149 -0.83 16.40 -34.02
N ALA A 150 -0.34 15.15 -33.90
CA ALA A 150 -1.17 13.95 -33.93
C ALA A 150 -2.17 13.91 -32.75
N ALA A 151 -1.73 14.28 -31.55
CA ALA A 151 -2.60 14.38 -30.37
C ALA A 151 -3.74 15.38 -30.59
N SER A 152 -3.52 16.47 -31.31
CA SER A 152 -4.55 17.48 -31.60
C SER A 152 -5.61 16.96 -32.58
N MET A 153 -5.21 16.21 -33.61
CA MET A 153 -6.13 15.55 -34.56
C MET A 153 -7.01 14.52 -33.87
N LEU A 154 -6.39 13.62 -33.08
CA LEU A 154 -7.12 12.61 -32.31
C LEU A 154 -8.12 13.24 -31.34
N ARG A 155 -7.76 14.37 -30.73
CA ARG A 155 -8.62 15.11 -29.81
C ARG A 155 -9.84 15.72 -30.51
N ALA A 156 -9.68 16.26 -31.72
CA ALA A 156 -10.77 16.79 -32.53
C ALA A 156 -11.78 15.67 -32.84
N ALA A 157 -11.30 14.52 -33.31
CA ALA A 157 -12.14 13.35 -33.59
C ALA A 157 -12.86 12.84 -32.32
N GLN A 158 -12.17 12.79 -31.19
CA GLN A 158 -12.73 12.36 -29.92
C GLN A 158 -13.85 13.31 -29.43
N ARG A 159 -13.73 14.62 -29.60
CA ARG A 159 -14.77 15.58 -29.23
C ARG A 159 -16.08 15.39 -29.98
N LEU A 160 -16.02 15.02 -31.25
CA LEU A 160 -17.21 14.81 -32.08
C LEU A 160 -18.03 13.57 -31.66
N SER A 161 -17.40 12.56 -31.06
CA SER A 161 -18.01 11.28 -30.70
C SER A 161 -18.25 11.08 -29.20
N GLY A 162 -17.97 12.07 -28.35
CA GLY A 162 -17.85 11.93 -26.91
C GLY A 162 -19.14 12.11 -26.09
N ARG A 163 -20.31 12.37 -26.69
CA ARG A 163 -21.54 12.67 -25.93
C ARG A 163 -21.89 11.59 -24.92
N THR A 164 -21.97 10.35 -25.35
CA THR A 164 -22.25 9.19 -24.47
C THR A 164 -21.18 9.00 -23.42
N ALA A 165 -19.91 9.10 -23.81
CA ALA A 165 -18.77 8.93 -22.89
C ALA A 165 -18.74 9.97 -21.76
N THR A 166 -19.21 11.19 -22.03
CA THR A 166 -19.22 12.31 -21.09
C THR A 166 -20.58 12.61 -20.48
N SER A 167 -21.60 11.74 -20.63
CA SER A 167 -22.80 11.72 -19.77
C SER A 167 -22.45 11.06 -18.44
N THR A 168 -23.27 11.23 -17.42
CA THR A 168 -23.16 10.44 -16.20
C THR A 168 -23.60 8.99 -16.45
N THR A 169 -23.08 8.05 -15.65
CA THR A 169 -23.51 6.64 -15.70
C THR A 169 -25.02 6.53 -15.44
N LYS A 170 -25.53 7.32 -14.48
CA LYS A 170 -26.97 7.38 -14.18
C LYS A 170 -27.79 7.85 -15.36
N GLU A 171 -27.43 8.97 -16.01
CA GLU A 171 -28.12 9.50 -17.21
C GLU A 171 -28.16 8.46 -18.33
N TYR A 172 -27.07 7.70 -18.55
CA TYR A 172 -27.01 6.64 -19.52
C TYR A 172 -27.98 5.50 -19.18
N LEU A 173 -27.94 4.99 -17.94
CA LEU A 173 -28.79 3.89 -17.48
C LEU A 173 -30.25 4.28 -17.49
N ASP A 174 -30.61 5.48 -17.01
CA ASP A 174 -32.00 5.96 -16.99
C ASP A 174 -32.59 6.14 -18.38
N THR A 175 -31.75 6.46 -19.37
CA THR A 175 -32.16 6.61 -20.75
C THR A 175 -32.42 5.26 -21.46
N HIS A 176 -31.71 4.20 -21.07
CA HIS A 176 -31.66 2.97 -21.88
C HIS A 176 -32.16 1.72 -21.15
N VAL A 177 -32.27 1.73 -19.83
CA VAL A 177 -32.69 0.61 -18.98
C VAL A 177 -33.93 1.01 -18.19
N ARG A 178 -34.93 0.14 -18.09
CA ARG A 178 -36.18 0.39 -17.36
C ARG A 178 -36.12 -0.20 -15.94
N SER A 179 -35.70 -1.48 -15.85
CA SER A 179 -35.67 -2.20 -14.57
C SER A 179 -34.70 -1.52 -13.56
N PRO A 180 -35.19 -1.16 -12.35
CA PRO A 180 -34.32 -0.67 -11.28
C PRO A 180 -33.25 -1.68 -10.85
N GLU A 181 -33.61 -2.96 -10.82
CA GLU A 181 -32.71 -4.06 -10.45
C GLU A 181 -31.57 -4.18 -11.46
N LEU A 182 -31.89 -4.15 -12.76
CA LEU A 182 -30.86 -4.20 -13.80
C LEU A 182 -29.95 -2.97 -13.76
N LYS A 183 -30.51 -1.77 -13.51
CA LYS A 183 -29.68 -0.56 -13.31
C LYS A 183 -28.70 -0.70 -12.15
N ALA A 184 -29.17 -1.25 -11.03
CA ALA A 184 -28.33 -1.51 -9.86
C ALA A 184 -27.23 -2.53 -10.18
N VAL A 185 -27.58 -3.66 -10.79
CA VAL A 185 -26.64 -4.71 -11.21
C VAL A 185 -25.58 -4.16 -12.17
N LEU A 186 -25.97 -3.44 -13.22
CA LEU A 186 -25.01 -2.87 -14.18
C LEU A 186 -24.08 -1.83 -13.55
N ALA A 187 -24.54 -1.15 -12.50
CA ALA A 187 -23.74 -0.16 -11.78
C ALA A 187 -22.88 -0.75 -10.65
N SER A 188 -23.00 -2.04 -10.29
CA SER A 188 -22.41 -2.66 -9.08
C SER A 188 -20.91 -2.37 -8.88
N GLN A 189 -20.13 -2.36 -9.94
CA GLN A 189 -18.68 -2.13 -9.91
C GLN A 189 -18.29 -0.63 -9.77
N TRP A 190 -19.21 0.26 -9.35
CA TRP A 190 -18.87 1.68 -9.19
C TRP A 190 -17.77 1.91 -8.13
N GLY A 191 -17.63 1.02 -7.18
CA GLY A 191 -16.57 1.04 -6.20
C GLY A 191 -15.17 0.98 -6.81
N ASP A 192 -14.98 0.29 -7.94
CA ASP A 192 -13.69 0.18 -8.63
C ASP A 192 -13.20 1.49 -9.27
N TYR A 193 -14.05 2.51 -9.34
CA TYR A 193 -13.68 3.87 -9.75
C TYR A 193 -14.11 4.95 -8.74
N GLY A 194 -14.77 4.57 -7.64
CA GLY A 194 -14.99 5.38 -6.45
C GLY A 194 -16.03 6.49 -6.59
N LEU A 195 -16.95 6.42 -7.54
CA LEU A 195 -18.00 7.42 -7.73
C LEU A 195 -19.36 6.77 -8.02
N PRO A 196 -20.43 7.18 -7.31
CA PRO A 196 -21.77 6.69 -7.60
C PRO A 196 -22.22 7.08 -9.02
N PRO A 197 -23.20 6.38 -9.60
CA PRO A 197 -23.63 6.56 -10.98
C PRO A 197 -24.00 7.99 -11.37
N SER A 198 -24.57 8.79 -10.46
CA SER A 198 -24.96 10.19 -10.74
C SER A 198 -23.75 11.13 -10.93
N ARG A 199 -22.58 10.75 -10.44
CA ARG A 199 -21.36 11.58 -10.49
C ARG A 199 -20.33 11.05 -11.46
N SER A 200 -20.27 9.75 -11.68
CA SER A 200 -19.30 9.10 -12.57
C SER A 200 -19.62 9.36 -14.04
N ALA A 201 -18.60 9.63 -14.86
CA ALA A 201 -18.77 9.62 -16.30
C ALA A 201 -18.98 8.18 -16.81
N PHE A 202 -19.85 8.00 -17.80
CA PHE A 202 -20.02 6.68 -18.44
C PHE A 202 -18.71 6.17 -19.08
N ALA A 203 -17.79 7.06 -19.39
CA ALA A 203 -16.44 6.72 -19.83
C ALA A 203 -15.67 5.84 -18.85
N VAL A 204 -15.61 6.18 -17.56
CA VAL A 204 -14.91 5.37 -16.56
C VAL A 204 -15.65 4.09 -16.27
N HIS A 205 -16.98 4.13 -16.23
CA HIS A 205 -17.80 2.95 -16.05
C HIS A 205 -17.56 1.92 -17.17
N ALA A 206 -17.64 2.35 -18.44
CA ALA A 206 -17.38 1.50 -19.60
C ALA A 206 -15.95 0.93 -19.61
N LEU A 207 -14.95 1.73 -19.16
CA LEU A 207 -13.57 1.28 -19.03
C LEU A 207 -13.44 0.15 -18.02
N ILE A 208 -14.06 0.28 -16.85
CA ILE A 208 -13.99 -0.73 -15.77
C ILE A 208 -14.74 -1.99 -16.14
N VAL A 209 -15.95 -1.89 -16.69
CA VAL A 209 -16.67 -3.06 -17.20
C VAL A 209 -15.83 -3.80 -18.25
N SER A 210 -15.28 -3.07 -19.23
CA SER A 210 -14.42 -3.67 -20.25
C SER A 210 -13.13 -4.28 -19.69
N HIS A 211 -12.63 -3.72 -18.57
CA HIS A 211 -11.42 -4.21 -17.91
C HIS A 211 -11.59 -5.64 -17.40
N TYR A 212 -12.76 -5.97 -16.86
CA TYR A 212 -13.05 -7.26 -16.25
C TYR A 212 -13.86 -8.23 -17.12
N LEU A 213 -14.27 -7.86 -18.35
CA LEU A 213 -15.07 -8.73 -19.22
C LEU A 213 -14.42 -10.11 -19.51
N GLN A 214 -13.12 -10.24 -19.38
CA GLN A 214 -12.38 -11.49 -19.56
C GLN A 214 -11.93 -12.11 -18.23
N GLY A 215 -12.55 -11.68 -17.13
CA GLY A 215 -12.26 -12.14 -15.78
C GLY A 215 -11.15 -11.35 -15.07
N GLY A 216 -10.93 -11.73 -13.83
CA GLY A 216 -9.93 -11.17 -12.93
C GLY A 216 -8.70 -12.07 -12.79
N TRP A 217 -7.60 -11.46 -12.43
CA TRP A 217 -6.32 -12.11 -12.15
C TRP A 217 -5.70 -11.49 -10.90
N PHE A 218 -4.84 -12.24 -10.24
CA PHE A 218 -4.13 -11.75 -9.06
C PHE A 218 -2.66 -12.19 -9.08
N PRO A 219 -1.70 -11.37 -8.61
CA PRO A 219 -0.30 -11.76 -8.55
C PRO A 219 -0.10 -12.94 -7.59
N ARG A 220 0.57 -14.02 -8.05
CA ARG A 220 0.99 -15.10 -7.18
C ARG A 220 1.93 -14.56 -6.11
N GLY A 221 1.64 -14.84 -4.84
CA GLY A 221 2.41 -14.31 -3.72
C GLY A 221 2.09 -12.85 -3.35
N GLY A 222 0.89 -12.33 -3.72
CA GLY A 222 0.36 -11.05 -3.29
C GLY A 222 0.75 -9.85 -4.15
N SER A 223 0.06 -8.72 -3.96
CA SER A 223 0.22 -7.51 -4.78
C SER A 223 1.59 -6.85 -4.65
N ALA A 224 2.26 -6.98 -3.51
CA ALA A 224 3.60 -6.43 -3.28
C ALA A 224 4.66 -6.98 -4.25
N ARG A 225 4.41 -8.14 -4.87
CA ARG A 225 5.27 -8.70 -5.91
C ARG A 225 5.42 -7.79 -7.13
N ILE A 226 4.39 -7.01 -7.45
CA ILE A 226 4.43 -6.03 -8.55
C ILE A 226 5.55 -5.03 -8.33
N ALA A 227 5.53 -4.34 -7.20
CA ALA A 227 6.52 -3.30 -6.90
C ALA A 227 7.94 -3.87 -6.81
N ARG A 228 8.10 -5.00 -6.14
CA ARG A 228 9.41 -5.64 -5.92
C ARG A 228 10.07 -6.12 -7.21
N THR A 229 9.29 -6.71 -8.12
CA THR A 229 9.83 -7.14 -9.41
C THR A 229 10.18 -5.96 -10.31
N PHE A 230 9.39 -4.88 -10.27
CA PHE A 230 9.70 -3.65 -11.02
C PHE A 230 10.93 -2.93 -10.46
N GLU A 231 11.05 -2.83 -9.13
CA GLU A 231 12.24 -2.30 -8.44
C GLU A 231 13.50 -3.04 -8.89
N LYS A 232 13.49 -4.37 -8.83
CA LYS A 232 14.59 -5.20 -9.29
C LYS A 232 14.94 -4.92 -10.76
N GLY A 233 13.94 -4.80 -11.63
CA GLY A 233 14.15 -4.46 -13.04
C GLY A 233 14.77 -3.08 -13.27
N ILE A 234 14.40 -2.09 -12.46
CA ILE A 234 14.97 -0.73 -12.50
C ILE A 234 16.43 -0.76 -12.04
N GLU A 235 16.73 -1.45 -10.94
CA GLU A 235 18.10 -1.55 -10.39
C GLU A 235 19.03 -2.31 -11.32
N GLN A 236 18.58 -3.42 -11.92
CA GLN A 236 19.33 -4.17 -12.94
C GLN A 236 19.67 -3.32 -14.17
N ALA A 237 18.84 -2.34 -14.50
CA ALA A 237 19.08 -1.39 -15.58
C ALA A 237 19.91 -0.15 -15.16
N GLY A 238 20.50 -0.14 -13.94
CA GLY A 238 21.36 0.93 -13.45
C GLY A 238 20.61 2.12 -12.83
N GLY A 239 19.31 1.99 -12.56
CA GLY A 239 18.53 2.92 -11.76
C GLY A 239 18.62 2.63 -10.26
N ALA A 240 17.89 3.40 -9.45
CA ALA A 240 17.79 3.19 -8.01
C ALA A 240 16.38 3.52 -7.50
N VAL A 241 15.88 2.73 -6.55
CA VAL A 241 14.68 3.03 -5.78
C VAL A 241 15.10 3.26 -4.33
N ARG A 242 14.74 4.42 -3.77
CA ARG A 242 15.09 4.81 -2.40
C ARG A 242 13.83 5.06 -1.60
N VAL A 243 13.65 4.26 -0.57
CA VAL A 243 12.55 4.38 0.40
C VAL A 243 12.92 5.30 1.57
N ALA A 244 11.93 5.69 2.38
CA ALA A 244 12.06 6.63 3.47
C ALA A 244 12.68 7.99 3.05
N GLN A 245 12.41 8.41 1.81
CA GLN A 245 12.90 9.64 1.17
C GLN A 245 11.70 10.51 0.77
N GLU A 246 11.26 11.40 1.65
CA GLU A 246 10.15 12.29 1.36
C GLU A 246 10.60 13.49 0.55
N VAL A 247 10.09 13.63 -0.68
CA VAL A 247 10.28 14.86 -1.45
C VAL A 247 9.38 15.95 -0.87
N THR A 248 10.01 17.04 -0.45
CA THR A 248 9.34 18.19 0.19
C THR A 248 9.19 19.39 -0.75
N GLU A 249 10.01 19.46 -1.80
CA GLU A 249 9.99 20.56 -2.76
C GLU A 249 10.50 20.12 -4.15
N ILE A 250 9.89 20.62 -5.20
CA ILE A 250 10.44 20.58 -6.57
C ILE A 250 11.18 21.88 -6.83
N LEU A 251 12.49 21.80 -6.99
CA LEU A 251 13.37 22.94 -7.22
C LEU A 251 13.18 23.47 -8.65
N THR A 252 13.02 24.77 -8.79
CA THR A 252 12.85 25.41 -10.09
C THR A 252 13.85 26.54 -10.29
N GLU A 253 14.45 26.62 -11.48
CA GLU A 253 15.36 27.69 -11.90
C GLU A 253 14.87 28.21 -13.25
N ASN A 254 14.74 29.54 -13.39
CA ASN A 254 14.24 30.18 -14.60
C ASN A 254 12.92 29.55 -15.11
N GLY A 255 12.01 29.21 -14.19
CA GLY A 255 10.71 28.63 -14.51
C GLY A 255 10.74 27.17 -14.97
N THR A 256 11.89 26.47 -14.86
CA THR A 256 12.12 25.07 -15.26
C THR A 256 12.41 24.21 -14.02
N ALA A 257 11.86 23.00 -13.92
CA ALA A 257 12.19 22.05 -12.86
C ALA A 257 13.61 21.50 -13.08
N VAL A 258 14.45 21.54 -12.02
CA VAL A 258 15.87 21.17 -12.09
C VAL A 258 16.30 20.16 -11.03
N GLY A 259 15.42 19.79 -10.10
CA GLY A 259 15.73 18.87 -9.01
C GLY A 259 14.65 18.80 -7.96
N VAL A 260 14.96 18.17 -6.85
CA VAL A 260 14.08 18.02 -5.68
C VAL A 260 14.85 18.20 -4.39
N ARG A 261 14.19 18.75 -3.37
CA ARG A 261 14.59 18.71 -1.97
C ARG A 261 13.92 17.52 -1.30
N VAL A 262 14.64 16.84 -0.46
CA VAL A 262 14.23 15.57 0.14
C VAL A 262 14.52 15.59 1.63
N SER A 263 13.54 15.21 2.44
CA SER A 263 13.75 14.83 3.83
C SER A 263 14.05 13.33 3.88
N ASP A 264 15.28 13.00 4.29
CA ASP A 264 15.76 11.63 4.45
C ASP A 264 15.45 11.14 5.86
N HIS A 265 14.50 10.21 5.97
CA HIS A 265 14.02 9.64 7.24
C HIS A 265 14.72 8.34 7.63
N ARG A 266 15.78 7.94 6.94
CA ARG A 266 16.52 6.69 7.20
C ARG A 266 17.41 6.80 8.44
N GLY A 267 17.81 8.01 8.85
CA GLY A 267 18.68 8.25 9.98
C GLY A 267 17.93 8.68 11.24
N ALA A 268 18.68 8.81 12.34
CA ALA A 268 18.19 9.34 13.61
C ALA A 268 17.69 10.78 13.53
N GLN A 269 18.32 11.55 12.66
CA GLN A 269 17.90 12.91 12.33
C GLN A 269 17.39 12.93 10.90
N VAL A 270 16.34 13.70 10.67
CA VAL A 270 15.89 13.99 9.33
C VAL A 270 16.95 14.87 8.66
N HIS A 271 17.60 14.33 7.63
CA HIS A 271 18.59 15.07 6.87
C HIS A 271 17.98 15.62 5.59
N GLU A 272 18.19 16.90 5.33
CA GLU A 272 17.84 17.46 4.03
C GLU A 272 18.89 17.06 2.99
N ARG A 273 18.39 16.59 1.83
CA ARG A 273 19.22 16.30 0.67
C ARG A 273 18.64 16.98 -0.56
N VAL A 274 19.51 17.32 -1.51
CA VAL A 274 19.12 17.86 -2.81
C VAL A 274 19.59 16.91 -3.89
N TYR A 275 18.67 16.48 -4.73
CA TYR A 275 18.98 15.73 -5.95
C TYR A 275 18.66 16.59 -7.17
N ARG A 276 19.57 16.61 -8.15
CA ARG A 276 19.39 17.35 -9.41
C ARG A 276 19.32 16.37 -10.58
N ALA A 277 18.39 16.66 -11.50
CA ALA A 277 18.26 15.95 -12.78
C ALA A 277 17.60 16.85 -13.82
N PRO A 278 17.89 16.65 -15.11
CA PRO A 278 17.27 17.44 -16.19
C PRO A 278 15.77 17.14 -16.37
N VAL A 279 15.25 16.04 -15.82
CA VAL A 279 13.85 15.64 -15.90
C VAL A 279 13.33 15.21 -14.53
N ILE A 280 12.17 15.75 -14.14
CA ILE A 280 11.45 15.38 -12.93
C ILE A 280 10.10 14.80 -13.35
N VAL A 281 9.75 13.63 -12.81
CA VAL A 281 8.43 12.99 -13.00
C VAL A 281 7.76 12.85 -11.64
N SER A 282 6.59 13.45 -11.47
CA SER A 282 5.82 13.31 -10.24
C SER A 282 4.71 12.26 -10.40
N ALA A 283 4.76 11.24 -9.57
CA ALA A 283 3.78 10.14 -9.52
C ALA A 283 2.99 10.11 -8.20
N ILE A 284 2.99 11.21 -7.43
CA ILE A 284 2.31 11.34 -6.14
C ILE A 284 0.97 12.08 -6.23
N GLY A 285 0.43 12.20 -7.43
CA GLY A 285 -0.80 12.92 -7.74
C GLY A 285 -0.60 14.41 -8.02
N ALA A 286 -1.44 14.95 -8.90
CA ALA A 286 -1.38 16.32 -9.37
C ALA A 286 -1.61 17.33 -8.22
N SER A 287 -2.50 17.01 -7.28
CA SER A 287 -2.77 17.87 -6.13
C SER A 287 -1.53 18.04 -5.25
N ASN A 288 -0.87 16.96 -4.88
CA ASN A 288 0.38 17.02 -4.11
C ASN A 288 1.47 17.74 -4.90
N THR A 289 1.60 17.46 -6.19
CA THR A 289 2.61 18.07 -7.06
C THR A 289 2.45 19.59 -7.12
N PHE A 290 1.23 20.05 -7.44
CA PHE A 290 1.02 21.48 -7.67
C PHE A 290 0.78 22.29 -6.39
N ASN A 291 0.14 21.71 -5.37
CA ASN A 291 -0.28 22.46 -4.17
C ASN A 291 0.72 22.33 -3.00
N ARG A 292 1.57 21.27 -2.99
CA ARG A 292 2.54 21.06 -1.89
C ARG A 292 4.00 21.24 -2.33
N LEU A 293 4.37 20.70 -3.52
CA LEU A 293 5.78 20.66 -3.91
C LEU A 293 6.22 21.86 -4.77
N LEU A 294 5.29 22.66 -5.28
CA LEU A 294 5.58 23.81 -6.11
C LEU A 294 5.09 25.12 -5.48
N PRO A 295 5.80 26.24 -5.70
CA PRO A 295 5.36 27.57 -5.26
C PRO A 295 3.97 27.91 -5.80
N THR A 296 3.12 28.53 -4.97
CA THR A 296 1.76 28.97 -5.34
C THR A 296 1.71 30.36 -5.92
N SER A 297 2.81 31.12 -5.82
CA SER A 297 2.99 32.50 -6.29
C SER A 297 4.07 32.60 -7.36
N GLY A 298 4.32 33.79 -7.84
CA GLY A 298 5.34 34.06 -8.85
C GLY A 298 5.04 33.44 -10.22
N GLU A 299 6.07 33.16 -10.98
CA GLU A 299 5.96 32.60 -12.34
C GLU A 299 5.38 31.17 -12.33
N ILE A 300 5.88 30.32 -11.42
CA ILE A 300 5.39 28.94 -11.27
C ILE A 300 3.92 28.91 -10.86
N GLY A 301 3.51 29.78 -9.91
CA GLY A 301 2.12 29.92 -9.50
C GLY A 301 1.20 30.30 -10.66
N ARG A 302 1.61 31.25 -11.51
CA ARG A 302 0.86 31.63 -12.72
C ARG A 302 0.75 30.49 -13.72
N ARG A 303 1.84 29.76 -14.00
CA ARG A 303 1.87 28.62 -14.94
C ARG A 303 0.99 27.47 -14.47
N THR A 304 0.99 27.15 -13.18
CA THR A 304 0.24 26.01 -12.59
C THR A 304 -1.19 26.37 -12.17
N GLY A 305 -1.53 27.66 -12.13
CA GLY A 305 -2.86 28.16 -11.75
C GLY A 305 -4.05 27.48 -12.47
N PRO A 306 -4.01 27.29 -13.81
CA PRO A 306 -5.09 26.57 -14.50
C PRO A 306 -5.28 25.12 -14.04
N ALA A 307 -4.19 24.40 -13.75
CA ALA A 307 -4.26 23.03 -13.23
C ALA A 307 -4.83 23.00 -11.81
N ARG A 308 -4.41 23.90 -10.92
CA ARG A 308 -4.93 24.06 -9.57
C ARG A 308 -6.43 24.32 -9.55
N ARG A 309 -6.91 25.29 -10.35
CA ARG A 309 -8.35 25.57 -10.48
C ARG A 309 -9.13 24.37 -11.03
N THR A 310 -8.54 23.58 -11.91
CA THR A 310 -9.18 22.36 -12.40
C THR A 310 -9.29 21.33 -11.28
N LEU A 311 -8.24 21.11 -10.48
CA LEU A 311 -8.25 20.21 -9.34
C LEU A 311 -9.26 20.66 -8.26
N GLU A 312 -9.32 21.96 -7.97
CA GLU A 312 -10.29 22.52 -7.03
C GLU A 312 -11.75 22.26 -7.48
N ARG A 313 -12.05 22.46 -8.76
CA ARG A 313 -13.39 22.20 -9.33
C ARG A 313 -13.74 20.72 -9.36
N LEU A 314 -12.79 19.83 -9.54
CA LEU A 314 -12.99 18.38 -9.50
C LEU A 314 -13.23 17.91 -8.05
N GLY A 315 -12.60 18.56 -7.08
CA GLY A 315 -12.66 18.19 -5.66
C GLY A 315 -11.82 16.95 -5.35
N ALA A 316 -11.99 16.45 -4.12
CA ALA A 316 -11.34 15.23 -3.67
C ALA A 316 -12.10 13.99 -4.17
N GLY A 317 -11.35 12.91 -4.38
CA GLY A 317 -11.89 11.59 -4.68
C GLY A 317 -12.47 10.90 -3.43
N THR A 318 -13.05 9.74 -3.63
CA THR A 318 -13.63 8.90 -2.59
C THR A 318 -12.56 8.13 -1.83
N SER A 319 -12.79 7.92 -0.53
CA SER A 319 -12.01 7.05 0.35
C SER A 319 -12.85 5.86 0.81
N ALA A 320 -12.33 5.05 1.75
CA ALA A 320 -13.06 3.91 2.30
C ALA A 320 -12.64 3.62 3.75
N VAL A 321 -13.45 2.83 4.41
CA VAL A 321 -13.05 1.99 5.55
C VAL A 321 -12.78 0.59 5.01
N THR A 322 -11.64 0.02 5.40
CA THR A 322 -11.31 -1.38 5.11
C THR A 322 -11.10 -2.14 6.39
N VAL A 323 -11.77 -3.27 6.52
CA VAL A 323 -11.61 -4.23 7.62
C VAL A 323 -10.81 -5.40 7.09
N PHE A 324 -9.68 -5.66 7.70
CA PHE A 324 -8.76 -6.75 7.39
C PHE A 324 -8.98 -7.88 8.38
N LEU A 325 -9.27 -9.06 7.88
CA LEU A 325 -9.61 -10.25 8.67
C LEU A 325 -8.57 -11.34 8.47
N ARG A 326 -8.08 -11.94 9.56
CA ARG A 326 -7.43 -13.24 9.49
C ARG A 326 -8.45 -14.31 9.81
N LEU A 327 -8.38 -15.43 9.08
CA LEU A 327 -9.31 -16.55 9.20
C LEU A 327 -8.59 -17.76 9.77
N ARG A 328 -9.25 -18.47 10.70
CA ARG A 328 -8.74 -19.67 11.38
C ARG A 328 -8.55 -20.85 10.44
N HIS A 329 -9.46 -20.97 9.48
CA HIS A 329 -9.52 -22.09 8.53
C HIS A 329 -9.68 -21.59 7.10
N ASP A 330 -9.49 -22.48 6.14
CA ASP A 330 -9.69 -22.20 4.71
C ASP A 330 -11.17 -21.80 4.47
N PRO A 331 -11.44 -20.61 3.91
CA PRO A 331 -12.80 -20.15 3.64
C PRO A 331 -13.54 -21.00 2.58
N ARG A 332 -12.85 -21.90 1.88
CA ARG A 332 -13.51 -22.91 1.03
C ARG A 332 -14.42 -23.85 1.86
N SER A 333 -14.16 -24.02 3.15
CA SER A 333 -15.02 -24.79 4.08
C SER A 333 -16.44 -24.25 4.22
N ILE A 334 -16.65 -22.96 3.92
CA ILE A 334 -17.97 -22.31 3.89
C ILE A 334 -18.44 -21.98 2.46
N GLY A 335 -17.87 -22.64 1.44
CA GLY A 335 -18.29 -22.50 0.04
C GLY A 335 -17.70 -21.30 -0.71
N ILE A 336 -16.69 -20.60 -0.17
CA ILE A 336 -16.02 -19.49 -0.82
C ILE A 336 -14.96 -20.02 -1.81
N ASP A 337 -15.06 -19.65 -3.08
CA ASP A 337 -14.17 -20.09 -4.15
C ASP A 337 -13.01 -19.11 -4.47
N GLY A 338 -13.02 -17.93 -3.87
CA GLY A 338 -12.04 -16.85 -4.13
C GLY A 338 -12.55 -15.73 -5.05
N GLY A 339 -13.76 -15.83 -5.57
CA GLY A 339 -14.47 -14.73 -6.21
C GLY A 339 -14.78 -13.61 -5.21
N ASN A 340 -14.93 -12.37 -5.71
CA ASN A 340 -15.34 -11.26 -4.86
C ASN A 340 -16.87 -11.25 -4.68
N ILE A 341 -17.33 -10.65 -3.58
CA ILE A 341 -18.76 -10.51 -3.32
C ILE A 341 -19.07 -9.02 -3.07
N TRP A 342 -20.03 -8.48 -3.81
CA TRP A 342 -20.54 -7.13 -3.63
C TRP A 342 -21.92 -7.21 -2.99
N VAL A 343 -21.99 -6.93 -1.69
CA VAL A 343 -23.22 -7.01 -0.90
C VAL A 343 -23.80 -5.62 -0.73
N ASN A 344 -25.06 -5.44 -1.11
CA ASN A 344 -25.77 -4.17 -1.03
C ASN A 344 -27.10 -4.33 -0.29
N ARG A 345 -27.41 -3.41 0.64
CA ARG A 345 -28.70 -3.39 1.37
C ARG A 345 -29.88 -2.91 0.54
N SER A 346 -29.63 -2.22 -0.58
CA SER A 346 -30.66 -1.72 -1.47
C SER A 346 -30.14 -1.54 -2.89
N LEU A 347 -31.05 -1.25 -3.82
CA LEU A 347 -30.74 -0.93 -5.22
C LEU A 347 -30.17 0.49 -5.42
N ASP A 348 -30.14 1.31 -4.36
CA ASP A 348 -29.70 2.71 -4.42
C ASP A 348 -28.19 2.82 -4.21
N HIS A 349 -27.47 3.24 -5.23
CA HIS A 349 -26.02 3.53 -5.17
C HIS A 349 -25.70 5.00 -4.86
N GLU A 350 -26.71 5.83 -4.72
CA GLU A 350 -26.54 7.27 -4.53
C GLU A 350 -26.43 7.63 -3.05
N GLY A 351 -26.07 8.86 -2.77
CA GLY A 351 -26.08 9.38 -1.40
C GLY A 351 -24.83 9.02 -0.58
N ALA A 352 -23.64 9.12 -1.17
CA ALA A 352 -22.38 8.81 -0.49
C ALA A 352 -22.22 9.41 0.91
N GLN A 353 -22.78 10.60 1.17
CA GLN A 353 -22.75 11.20 2.52
C GLN A 353 -23.67 10.44 3.47
N ARG A 354 -24.89 10.10 3.05
CA ARG A 354 -25.84 9.31 3.85
C ARG A 354 -25.25 7.95 4.18
N TYR A 355 -24.54 7.34 3.23
CA TYR A 355 -23.87 6.06 3.48
C TYR A 355 -22.71 6.18 4.47
N SER A 356 -21.99 7.32 4.47
CA SER A 356 -20.93 7.57 5.45
C SER A 356 -21.51 7.67 6.88
N ASP A 357 -22.62 8.38 7.08
CA ASP A 357 -23.25 8.53 8.39
C ASP A 357 -23.75 7.16 8.91
N SER A 358 -24.46 6.40 8.06
CA SER A 358 -24.92 5.04 8.37
C SER A 358 -23.76 4.10 8.69
N LEU A 359 -22.64 4.21 7.98
CA LEU A 359 -21.42 3.43 8.25
C LEU A 359 -20.84 3.74 9.64
N LEU A 360 -20.82 5.01 10.07
CA LEU A 360 -20.36 5.38 11.41
C LEU A 360 -21.24 4.83 12.53
N GLU A 361 -22.54 4.64 12.24
CA GLU A 361 -23.48 4.00 13.15
C GLU A 361 -23.36 2.47 13.19
N GLY A 362 -22.50 1.88 12.34
CA GLY A 362 -22.34 0.42 12.21
C GLY A 362 -23.33 -0.23 11.23
N HIS A 363 -23.98 0.58 10.39
CA HIS A 363 -24.95 0.12 9.40
C HIS A 363 -24.47 0.42 7.96
N PRO A 364 -23.43 -0.29 7.46
CA PRO A 364 -22.91 -0.09 6.11
C PRO A 364 -24.01 -0.33 5.08
N HIS A 365 -24.05 0.52 4.07
CA HIS A 365 -24.99 0.36 2.95
C HIS A 365 -24.57 -0.75 2.00
N ASN A 366 -23.25 -0.87 1.80
CA ASN A 366 -22.65 -1.91 0.99
C ASN A 366 -21.32 -2.37 1.59
N VAL A 367 -20.92 -3.58 1.23
CA VAL A 367 -19.60 -4.13 1.53
C VAL A 367 -19.10 -4.91 0.31
N PHE A 368 -17.90 -4.59 -0.15
CA PHE A 368 -17.13 -5.43 -1.05
C PHE A 368 -16.30 -6.41 -0.22
N VAL A 369 -16.38 -7.69 -0.52
CA VAL A 369 -15.68 -8.77 0.18
C VAL A 369 -14.67 -9.42 -0.76
N SER A 370 -13.43 -9.50 -0.33
CA SER A 370 -12.32 -10.10 -1.08
C SER A 370 -11.58 -11.12 -0.23
N PHE A 371 -11.02 -12.14 -0.85
CA PHE A 371 -10.25 -13.20 -0.19
C PHE A 371 -8.84 -13.29 -0.80
N PRO A 372 -7.91 -12.37 -0.44
CA PRO A 372 -6.59 -12.28 -1.08
C PRO A 372 -5.78 -13.56 -0.99
N SER A 373 -5.80 -14.26 0.15
CA SER A 373 -5.07 -15.52 0.34
C SER A 373 -5.45 -16.62 -0.65
N LEU A 374 -6.75 -16.72 -1.01
CA LEU A 374 -7.20 -17.67 -2.02
C LEU A 374 -6.71 -17.32 -3.43
N LYS A 375 -6.53 -16.03 -3.70
CA LYS A 375 -6.07 -15.50 -5.00
C LYS A 375 -4.54 -15.57 -5.13
N SER A 376 -3.82 -15.21 -4.06
CA SER A 376 -2.35 -15.23 -4.03
C SER A 376 -1.76 -16.62 -3.85
N GLY A 377 -2.51 -17.55 -3.22
CA GLY A 377 -2.03 -18.87 -2.80
C GLY A 377 -1.19 -18.81 -1.53
N GLU A 378 -1.30 -17.75 -0.71
CA GLU A 378 -0.56 -17.60 0.54
C GLU A 378 -1.38 -17.98 1.78
N SER A 379 -0.68 -18.27 2.89
CA SER A 379 -1.25 -18.51 4.22
C SER A 379 -0.63 -17.56 5.24
N PRO A 380 -1.31 -17.26 6.38
CA PRO A 380 -2.64 -17.71 6.78
C PRO A 380 -3.74 -17.15 5.88
N HIS A 381 -4.95 -17.73 6.00
CA HIS A 381 -6.11 -17.26 5.23
C HIS A 381 -6.56 -15.87 5.69
N THR A 382 -6.90 -15.02 4.72
CA THR A 382 -7.29 -13.63 4.96
C THR A 382 -8.52 -13.26 4.13
N ALA A 383 -9.28 -12.30 4.66
CA ALA A 383 -10.34 -11.61 3.93
C ALA A 383 -10.25 -10.09 4.16
N GLU A 384 -10.85 -9.34 3.25
CA GLU A 384 -10.92 -7.88 3.31
C GLU A 384 -12.36 -7.44 3.02
N LEU A 385 -12.87 -6.56 3.87
CA LEU A 385 -14.18 -5.95 3.73
C LEU A 385 -13.99 -4.46 3.47
N ILE A 386 -14.60 -3.93 2.40
CA ILE A 386 -14.44 -2.52 2.01
C ILE A 386 -15.80 -1.85 1.89
N SER A 387 -15.97 -0.72 2.56
CA SER A 387 -17.13 0.16 2.39
C SER A 387 -16.67 1.58 2.10
N PHE A 388 -17.21 2.18 1.02
CA PHE A 388 -16.79 3.50 0.56
C PHE A 388 -17.40 4.60 1.42
N CYS A 389 -16.62 5.65 1.69
CA CYS A 389 -17.05 6.79 2.48
C CYS A 389 -16.28 8.07 2.14
N GLU A 390 -16.76 9.21 2.65
CA GLU A 390 -16.06 10.48 2.55
C GLU A 390 -15.20 10.73 3.80
N GLU A 391 -13.99 11.27 3.64
CA GLU A 391 -13.06 11.59 4.74
C GLU A 391 -13.68 12.55 5.75
N LYS A 392 -14.57 13.44 5.29
CA LYS A 392 -15.21 14.43 6.19
C LYS A 392 -15.93 13.79 7.38
N ALA A 393 -16.41 12.56 7.27
CA ALA A 393 -17.01 11.80 8.36
C ALA A 393 -16.03 11.52 9.52
N PHE A 394 -14.73 11.59 9.27
CA PHE A 394 -13.67 11.34 10.25
C PHE A 394 -12.89 12.59 10.68
N ARG A 395 -13.34 13.80 10.29
CA ARG A 395 -12.61 15.07 10.48
C ARG A 395 -12.28 15.38 11.94
N GLN A 396 -13.16 15.03 12.87
CA GLN A 396 -12.94 15.31 14.30
C GLN A 396 -11.66 14.65 14.85
N TRP A 397 -11.21 13.55 14.25
CA TRP A 397 -9.96 12.87 14.65
C TRP A 397 -8.75 13.23 13.77
N ALA A 398 -8.94 14.08 12.75
CA ALA A 398 -7.88 14.37 11.78
C ALA A 398 -6.68 15.13 12.36
N GLY A 399 -6.90 15.91 13.42
CA GLY A 399 -5.86 16.67 14.13
C GLY A 399 -5.01 15.83 15.09
N HIS A 400 -5.40 14.58 15.38
CA HIS A 400 -4.67 13.74 16.31
C HIS A 400 -3.66 12.84 15.56
N PRO A 401 -2.45 12.66 16.10
CA PRO A 401 -1.46 11.75 15.52
C PRO A 401 -2.01 10.32 15.40
N ARG A 402 -1.42 9.54 14.48
CA ARG A 402 -1.71 8.11 14.36
C ARG A 402 -1.34 7.41 15.67
N GLY A 403 -2.22 6.52 16.16
CA GLY A 403 -2.05 5.84 17.45
C GLY A 403 -2.57 6.63 18.67
N HIS A 404 -2.86 7.93 18.52
CA HIS A 404 -3.28 8.81 19.63
C HIS A 404 -4.64 9.50 19.34
N ARG A 405 -5.61 8.74 18.80
CA ARG A 405 -6.95 9.27 18.46
C ARG A 405 -8.01 8.98 19.52
N GLY A 406 -7.62 8.38 20.65
CA GLY A 406 -8.45 8.14 21.81
C GLY A 406 -9.42 6.95 21.69
N PRO A 407 -10.05 6.55 22.82
CA PRO A 407 -10.90 5.37 22.92
C PRO A 407 -12.16 5.46 22.07
N GLU A 408 -12.75 6.65 21.90
CA GLU A 408 -13.93 6.84 21.05
C GLU A 408 -13.67 6.45 19.59
N TYR A 409 -12.47 6.76 19.07
CA TYR A 409 -12.07 6.38 17.73
C TYR A 409 -11.88 4.86 17.60
N SER A 410 -11.35 4.20 18.63
CA SER A 410 -11.22 2.75 18.67
C SER A 410 -12.58 2.07 18.70
N ALA A 411 -13.48 2.53 19.57
CA ALA A 411 -14.86 2.03 19.65
C ALA A 411 -15.64 2.24 18.33
N LEU A 412 -15.42 3.37 17.64
CA LEU A 412 -15.97 3.61 16.31
C LEU A 412 -15.49 2.57 15.31
N LYS A 413 -14.17 2.29 15.24
CA LYS A 413 -13.59 1.28 14.34
C LYS A 413 -14.19 -0.11 14.59
N GLU A 414 -14.34 -0.50 15.85
CA GLU A 414 -14.92 -1.79 16.24
C GLU A 414 -16.41 -1.88 15.84
N ARG A 415 -17.18 -0.80 16.04
CA ARG A 415 -18.60 -0.74 15.63
C ARG A 415 -18.76 -0.87 14.12
N ILE A 416 -17.94 -0.14 13.35
CA ILE A 416 -17.95 -0.23 11.88
C ILE A 416 -17.56 -1.63 11.42
N ALA A 417 -16.50 -2.21 11.98
CA ALA A 417 -16.02 -3.54 11.62
C ALA A 417 -17.10 -4.61 11.85
N ARG A 418 -17.80 -4.54 12.99
CA ARG A 418 -18.91 -5.45 13.32
C ARG A 418 -20.04 -5.33 12.30
N GLY A 419 -20.49 -4.11 11.98
CA GLY A 419 -21.58 -3.93 11.02
C GLY A 419 -21.21 -4.34 9.59
N MET A 420 -19.94 -4.14 9.18
CA MET A 420 -19.45 -4.63 7.89
C MET A 420 -19.38 -6.16 7.84
N LEU A 421 -18.95 -6.80 8.93
CA LEU A 421 -18.90 -8.26 9.04
C LEU A 421 -20.32 -8.87 9.04
N GLU A 422 -21.27 -8.27 9.77
CA GLU A 422 -22.69 -8.69 9.76
C GLU A 422 -23.31 -8.61 8.35
N LEU A 423 -22.99 -7.56 7.60
CA LEU A 423 -23.47 -7.46 6.21
C LEU A 423 -22.79 -8.49 5.30
N ALA A 424 -21.49 -8.74 5.45
CA ALA A 424 -20.76 -9.75 4.69
C ALA A 424 -21.27 -11.17 5.00
N GLU A 425 -21.58 -11.46 6.26
CA GLU A 425 -22.15 -12.75 6.72
C GLU A 425 -23.45 -13.08 6.00
N SER A 426 -24.28 -12.09 5.66
CA SER A 426 -25.54 -12.31 4.94
C SER A 426 -25.36 -12.93 3.55
N ALA A 427 -24.19 -12.74 2.92
CA ALA A 427 -23.85 -13.28 1.60
C ALA A 427 -22.79 -14.40 1.65
N ALA A 428 -22.10 -14.52 2.78
CA ALA A 428 -21.08 -15.53 3.05
C ALA A 428 -21.32 -16.15 4.44
N PRO A 429 -22.38 -16.96 4.64
CA PRO A 429 -22.72 -17.55 5.93
C PRO A 429 -21.58 -18.38 6.50
N GLY A 430 -21.27 -18.19 7.80
CA GLY A 430 -20.15 -18.82 8.48
C GLY A 430 -18.84 -18.04 8.44
N LEU A 431 -18.77 -16.90 7.74
CA LEU A 431 -17.56 -16.07 7.69
C LEU A 431 -17.16 -15.58 9.08
N THR A 432 -18.13 -15.15 9.89
CA THR A 432 -17.88 -14.60 11.24
C THR A 432 -17.22 -15.63 12.16
N GLU A 433 -17.60 -16.89 12.07
CA GLU A 433 -17.02 -17.98 12.88
C GLU A 433 -15.55 -18.27 12.52
N LEU A 434 -15.16 -17.97 11.29
CA LEU A 434 -13.78 -18.14 10.83
C LEU A 434 -12.84 -17.02 11.32
N VAL A 435 -13.36 -15.87 11.74
CA VAL A 435 -12.53 -14.70 12.09
C VAL A 435 -11.83 -14.91 13.43
N ASP A 436 -10.51 -14.69 13.48
CA ASP A 436 -9.73 -14.71 14.72
C ASP A 436 -8.89 -13.45 14.95
N TYR A 437 -8.78 -12.57 13.94
CA TYR A 437 -8.13 -11.26 14.06
C TYR A 437 -8.81 -10.23 13.17
N VAL A 438 -8.92 -8.99 13.68
CA VAL A 438 -9.54 -7.87 12.98
C VAL A 438 -8.65 -6.63 13.09
N GLU A 439 -8.32 -6.01 11.97
CA GLU A 439 -7.68 -4.69 11.88
C GLU A 439 -8.55 -3.78 11.02
N THR A 440 -8.69 -2.50 11.39
CA THR A 440 -9.53 -1.56 10.63
C THR A 440 -8.74 -0.33 10.21
N SER A 441 -8.70 -0.04 8.92
CA SER A 441 -8.24 1.23 8.38
C SER A 441 -9.41 2.17 8.07
N THR A 442 -9.12 3.48 8.07
CA THR A 442 -10.10 4.53 7.79
C THR A 442 -9.51 5.51 6.76
N PRO A 443 -10.27 6.48 6.25
CA PRO A 443 -9.72 7.55 5.41
C PRO A 443 -8.50 8.25 5.98
N LEU A 444 -8.40 8.36 7.32
CA LEU A 444 -7.24 8.95 7.99
C LEU A 444 -5.99 8.06 7.92
N THR A 445 -6.17 6.74 7.85
CA THR A 445 -5.07 5.79 7.62
C THR A 445 -4.51 5.96 6.21
N TYR A 446 -5.40 5.97 5.21
CA TYR A 446 -4.99 6.19 3.81
C TYR A 446 -4.32 7.54 3.61
N LYS A 447 -4.88 8.62 4.18
CA LYS A 447 -4.29 9.97 4.12
C LYS A 447 -2.88 10.00 4.72
N HIS A 448 -2.65 9.31 5.84
CA HIS A 448 -1.35 9.22 6.48
C HIS A 448 -0.31 8.57 5.56
N TYR A 449 -0.64 7.40 4.98
CA TYR A 449 0.32 6.64 4.18
C TYR A 449 0.49 7.16 2.75
N THR A 450 -0.58 7.60 2.09
CA THR A 450 -0.53 8.03 0.69
C THR A 450 -0.30 9.53 0.51
N ALA A 451 -0.52 10.33 1.55
CA ALA A 451 -0.58 11.79 1.50
C ALA A 451 -1.61 12.36 0.48
N HIS A 452 -2.48 11.52 -0.09
CA HIS A 452 -3.53 12.01 -0.98
C HIS A 452 -4.55 12.85 -0.21
N PRO A 453 -5.04 13.96 -0.79
CA PRO A 453 -6.13 14.73 -0.21
C PRO A 453 -7.33 13.83 0.10
N ALA A 454 -7.91 13.99 1.28
CA ALA A 454 -9.05 13.20 1.77
C ALA A 454 -8.80 11.68 1.82
N GLY A 455 -7.57 11.20 1.78
CA GLY A 455 -7.25 9.77 1.73
C GLY A 455 -7.81 9.06 0.49
N ALA A 456 -7.96 9.78 -0.62
CA ALA A 456 -8.59 9.25 -1.83
C ALA A 456 -7.75 8.18 -2.51
N PHE A 457 -8.42 7.10 -3.02
CA PHE A 457 -7.75 5.99 -3.73
C PHE A 457 -7.51 6.30 -5.21
N TYR A 458 -8.47 7.00 -5.85
CA TYR A 458 -8.57 7.08 -7.31
C TYR A 458 -8.17 8.44 -7.88
N GLY A 459 -7.46 9.27 -7.10
CA GLY A 459 -7.05 10.61 -7.53
C GLY A 459 -8.24 11.54 -7.79
N PRO A 460 -8.14 12.48 -8.75
CA PRO A 460 -9.24 13.36 -9.09
C PRO A 460 -10.45 12.58 -9.58
N PRO A 461 -11.68 12.92 -9.12
CA PRO A 461 -12.90 12.22 -9.48
C PRO A 461 -13.12 12.08 -10.97
N ALA A 462 -13.46 10.86 -11.44
CA ALA A 462 -13.71 10.54 -12.85
C ALA A 462 -15.10 11.01 -13.31
N THR A 463 -15.41 12.28 -13.11
CA THR A 463 -16.67 12.94 -13.48
C THR A 463 -16.70 13.30 -14.98
N PRO A 464 -17.87 13.60 -15.57
CA PRO A 464 -17.99 14.19 -16.90
C PRO A 464 -17.11 15.43 -17.12
N LEU A 465 -16.96 16.25 -16.06
CA LEU A 465 -16.08 17.43 -16.08
C LEU A 465 -14.61 17.06 -16.34
N ARG A 466 -14.09 15.97 -15.72
CA ARG A 466 -12.72 15.50 -15.94
C ARG A 466 -12.47 15.17 -17.41
N TYR A 467 -13.42 14.48 -18.07
CA TYR A 467 -13.31 14.08 -19.47
C TYR A 467 -13.57 15.22 -20.45
N ARG A 468 -14.35 16.24 -20.09
CA ARG A 468 -14.61 17.43 -20.90
C ARG A 468 -13.54 18.51 -20.75
N SER A 469 -12.86 18.58 -19.59
CA SER A 469 -11.81 19.52 -19.30
C SER A 469 -10.51 19.16 -20.04
N ARG A 470 -9.55 20.09 -20.11
CA ARG A 470 -8.19 19.74 -20.53
C ARG A 470 -7.65 18.72 -19.52
N PRO A 471 -7.28 17.53 -19.96
CA PRO A 471 -6.80 16.51 -19.06
C PRO A 471 -5.54 16.98 -18.32
N LEU A 472 -5.39 16.54 -17.10
CA LEU A 472 -4.16 16.65 -16.32
C LEU A 472 -3.12 15.68 -16.93
N GLY A 473 -2.82 15.78 -18.21
CA GLY A 473 -1.97 14.83 -18.93
C GLY A 473 -0.53 14.80 -18.42
N PRO A 474 0.31 13.92 -18.97
CA PRO A 474 1.69 13.73 -18.48
C PRO A 474 2.57 14.97 -18.61
N ARG A 475 2.33 15.87 -19.57
CA ARG A 475 3.07 17.15 -19.67
C ARG A 475 2.43 18.22 -18.79
N THR A 476 3.26 18.89 -17.98
CA THR A 476 2.83 20.05 -17.19
C THR A 476 3.13 21.37 -17.90
N ALA A 477 2.68 22.48 -17.31
CA ALA A 477 3.04 23.82 -17.74
C ALA A 477 4.44 24.26 -17.25
N VAL A 478 5.07 23.48 -16.37
CA VAL A 478 6.45 23.69 -15.91
C VAL A 478 7.38 22.84 -16.78
N PRO A 479 8.31 23.42 -17.54
CA PRO A 479 9.27 22.68 -18.33
C PRO A 479 10.05 21.67 -17.47
N SER A 480 10.43 20.54 -18.06
CA SER A 480 11.13 19.42 -17.41
C SER A 480 10.36 18.72 -16.28
N LEU A 481 9.11 19.13 -15.97
CA LEU A 481 8.23 18.47 -15.02
C LEU A 481 7.11 17.72 -15.75
N PHE A 482 6.98 16.42 -15.40
CA PHE A 482 5.93 15.53 -15.93
C PHE A 482 5.09 14.95 -14.79
N LEU A 483 3.82 14.64 -15.08
CA LEU A 483 2.96 13.83 -14.20
C LEU A 483 2.92 12.40 -14.67
N SER A 484 2.83 11.47 -13.73
CA SER A 484 2.65 10.04 -13.95
C SER A 484 1.51 9.49 -13.08
N GLY A 485 1.10 8.25 -13.31
CA GLY A 485 0.10 7.59 -12.51
C GLY A 485 -1.33 7.93 -12.94
N GLN A 486 -2.28 7.70 -12.01
CA GLN A 486 -3.72 7.82 -12.31
C GLN A 486 -4.17 9.22 -12.73
N ASP A 487 -3.49 10.27 -12.32
CA ASP A 487 -3.84 11.65 -12.66
C ASP A 487 -3.45 11.99 -14.10
N ALA A 488 -2.40 11.35 -14.63
CA ALA A 488 -1.96 11.47 -16.02
C ALA A 488 -2.63 10.45 -16.96
N GLY A 489 -3.18 9.37 -16.40
CA GLY A 489 -3.89 8.29 -17.10
C GLY A 489 -5.36 8.22 -16.70
N SER A 490 -5.73 7.14 -16.06
CA SER A 490 -7.07 6.89 -15.51
C SER A 490 -6.98 6.26 -14.12
N THR A 491 -8.13 6.08 -13.49
CA THR A 491 -8.27 5.44 -12.18
C THR A 491 -7.88 3.95 -12.23
N GLY A 492 -7.54 3.42 -11.07
CA GLY A 492 -7.17 2.01 -10.90
C GLY A 492 -5.74 1.70 -11.33
N ILE A 493 -5.33 0.44 -11.11
CA ILE A 493 -3.94 0.00 -11.32
C ILE A 493 -3.51 0.10 -12.78
N MET A 494 -4.34 -0.36 -13.71
CA MET A 494 -4.05 -0.29 -15.15
C MET A 494 -4.04 1.15 -15.64
N GLY A 495 -4.99 1.98 -15.16
CA GLY A 495 -5.04 3.40 -15.51
C GLY A 495 -3.80 4.15 -15.02
N ALA A 496 -3.34 3.87 -13.81
CA ALA A 496 -2.10 4.44 -13.26
C ALA A 496 -0.86 3.95 -14.02
N MET A 497 -0.80 2.67 -14.38
CA MET A 497 0.28 2.12 -15.22
C MET A 497 0.32 2.79 -16.59
N MET A 498 -0.83 2.95 -17.26
CA MET A 498 -0.90 3.63 -18.56
C MET A 498 -0.53 5.12 -18.47
N GLY A 499 -0.82 5.77 -17.34
CA GLY A 499 -0.29 7.11 -17.04
C GLY A 499 1.24 7.13 -16.95
N GLY A 500 1.83 6.07 -16.39
CA GLY A 500 3.29 5.85 -16.39
C GLY A 500 3.87 5.65 -17.78
N VAL A 501 3.22 4.85 -18.62
CA VAL A 501 3.60 4.65 -20.03
C VAL A 501 3.55 5.99 -20.78
N ALA A 502 2.48 6.77 -20.62
CA ALA A 502 2.34 8.06 -21.26
C ALA A 502 3.42 9.05 -20.80
N ALA A 503 3.76 9.08 -19.51
CA ALA A 503 4.84 9.89 -18.97
C ALA A 503 6.19 9.52 -19.59
N ALA A 504 6.54 8.23 -19.65
CA ALA A 504 7.76 7.75 -20.27
C ALA A 504 7.83 8.12 -21.76
N CYS A 505 6.72 7.96 -22.51
CA CYS A 505 6.64 8.40 -23.90
C CYS A 505 6.92 9.90 -24.06
N GLN A 506 6.36 10.74 -23.18
CA GLN A 506 6.52 12.17 -23.24
C GLN A 506 7.91 12.64 -22.85
N VAL A 507 8.56 11.97 -21.90
CA VAL A 507 9.97 12.22 -21.51
C VAL A 507 10.91 11.92 -22.69
N LEU A 508 10.68 10.82 -23.39
CA LEU A 508 11.47 10.40 -24.57
C LEU A 508 11.13 11.20 -25.85
N GLY A 509 10.05 11.97 -25.84
CA GLY A 509 9.62 12.80 -26.96
C GLY A 509 9.10 12.01 -28.17
N PRO A 510 9.36 12.42 -29.43
CA PRO A 510 8.77 11.79 -30.63
C PRO A 510 9.11 10.30 -30.80
N ARG A 511 10.25 9.86 -30.26
CA ARG A 511 10.68 8.46 -30.31
C ARG A 511 10.12 7.62 -29.18
N GLY A 512 9.42 8.22 -28.19
CA GLY A 512 9.02 7.54 -26.97
C GLY A 512 8.13 6.31 -27.21
N TYR A 513 7.01 6.49 -27.90
CA TYR A 513 6.11 5.36 -28.21
C TYR A 513 6.80 4.27 -29.05
N PRO A 514 7.49 4.59 -30.18
CA PRO A 514 8.23 3.57 -30.94
C PRO A 514 9.26 2.81 -30.13
N THR A 515 10.03 3.48 -29.26
CA THR A 515 11.03 2.85 -28.39
C THR A 515 10.39 1.85 -27.45
N ILE A 516 9.34 2.27 -26.73
CA ILE A 516 8.63 1.41 -25.78
C ILE A 516 7.93 0.25 -26.50
N ALA A 517 7.24 0.52 -27.60
CA ALA A 517 6.57 -0.51 -28.38
C ALA A 517 7.53 -1.53 -28.98
N SER A 518 8.73 -1.14 -29.35
CA SER A 518 9.79 -2.06 -29.80
C SER A 518 10.30 -2.92 -28.63
N ALA A 519 10.54 -2.31 -27.46
CA ALA A 519 11.01 -3.02 -26.29
C ALA A 519 10.03 -4.11 -25.81
N LEU A 520 8.72 -3.83 -25.85
CA LEU A 520 7.69 -4.81 -25.47
C LEU A 520 7.57 -6.02 -26.43
N ARG A 521 8.07 -5.92 -27.67
CA ARG A 521 8.09 -7.04 -28.62
C ARG A 521 9.29 -7.97 -28.42
N THR A 522 10.31 -7.52 -27.70
CA THR A 522 11.47 -8.33 -27.36
C THR A 522 11.13 -9.19 -26.14
N PRO A 523 11.29 -10.51 -26.18
CA PRO A 523 11.09 -11.34 -24.98
C PRO A 523 11.89 -10.76 -23.82
N PRO A 524 11.37 -10.80 -22.59
CA PRO A 524 12.09 -10.34 -21.43
C PRO A 524 13.34 -11.22 -21.25
N THR A 525 14.47 -10.78 -21.79
CA THR A 525 15.75 -11.36 -21.45
C THR A 525 16.07 -10.93 -20.02
N ALA A 526 16.34 -11.90 -19.14
CA ALA A 526 16.98 -11.59 -17.88
C ALA A 526 18.20 -10.72 -18.21
N VAL A 527 18.19 -9.46 -17.78
CA VAL A 527 19.33 -8.57 -17.99
C VAL A 527 20.46 -9.15 -17.16
N HIS A 528 21.36 -9.89 -17.81
CA HIS A 528 22.61 -10.30 -17.20
C HIS A 528 23.39 -9.00 -17.01
N SER A 529 23.57 -8.59 -15.76
CA SER A 529 24.39 -7.45 -15.41
C SER A 529 25.80 -7.63 -15.95
N PRO A 530 26.28 -6.75 -16.84
CA PRO A 530 27.72 -6.69 -17.10
C PRO A 530 28.37 -6.13 -15.83
N GLY A 531 29.14 -6.98 -15.15
CA GLY A 531 30.13 -6.66 -14.12
C GLY A 531 29.87 -5.52 -13.14
N GLY A 532 29.79 -5.86 -11.85
CA GLY A 532 30.31 -5.00 -10.79
C GLY A 532 29.59 -3.68 -10.48
N HIS A 533 28.25 -3.59 -10.55
CA HIS A 533 27.58 -2.41 -10.03
C HIS A 533 27.55 -2.40 -8.49
N SER A 534 27.98 -1.30 -7.87
CA SER A 534 27.75 -1.03 -6.45
C SER A 534 26.25 -1.06 -6.18
N LEU A 535 25.84 -1.73 -5.09
CA LEU A 535 24.44 -1.69 -4.65
C LEU A 535 23.97 -0.25 -4.44
N PRO A 536 22.66 0.03 -4.59
CA PRO A 536 22.09 1.34 -4.23
C PRO A 536 22.46 1.73 -2.81
N GLU A 537 22.58 3.03 -2.55
CA GLU A 537 22.85 3.55 -1.21
C GLU A 537 21.79 3.08 -0.22
N GLY A 538 22.24 2.52 0.91
CA GLY A 538 21.38 1.91 1.93
C GLY A 538 21.22 0.40 1.78
N LYS A 539 21.59 -0.20 0.63
CA LYS A 539 21.65 -1.65 0.46
C LYS A 539 23.09 -2.13 0.53
N HIS A 540 23.31 -3.19 1.30
CA HIS A 540 24.63 -3.78 1.58
C HIS A 540 24.62 -5.27 1.31
N ARG A 541 25.69 -5.79 0.70
CA ARG A 541 25.90 -7.23 0.68
C ARG A 541 26.25 -7.69 2.08
N ALA A 542 25.70 -8.81 2.50
CA ALA A 542 25.91 -9.36 3.81
C ALA A 542 26.24 -10.84 3.73
N VAL A 543 27.08 -11.30 4.64
CA VAL A 543 27.42 -12.70 4.82
C VAL A 543 27.02 -13.13 6.21
N LEU A 544 26.30 -14.23 6.34
CA LEU A 544 25.97 -14.84 7.63
C LEU A 544 27.27 -15.37 8.27
N VAL A 545 27.71 -14.75 9.34
CA VAL A 545 28.97 -15.13 10.03
C VAL A 545 28.73 -15.95 11.27
N SER A 546 27.58 -15.85 11.89
CA SER A 546 27.17 -16.76 12.96
C SER A 546 25.66 -16.80 13.13
N LYS A 547 25.15 -17.95 13.53
CA LYS A 547 23.78 -18.13 14.01
C LYS A 547 23.77 -18.97 15.28
N ARG A 548 23.12 -18.49 16.32
CA ARG A 548 23.04 -19.16 17.60
C ARG A 548 21.58 -19.24 18.06
N ARG A 549 21.12 -20.42 18.38
CA ARG A 549 19.77 -20.62 18.92
C ARG A 549 19.74 -20.19 20.38
N LEU A 550 18.94 -19.18 20.70
CA LEU A 550 18.79 -18.66 22.04
C LEU A 550 17.67 -19.36 22.81
N THR A 551 16.53 -19.57 22.15
CA THR A 551 15.34 -20.26 22.70
C THR A 551 14.83 -21.26 21.66
N PRO A 552 13.83 -22.10 21.97
CA PRO A 552 13.26 -23.02 20.98
C PRO A 552 12.83 -22.36 19.67
N SER A 553 12.49 -21.08 19.70
CA SER A 553 11.96 -20.35 18.52
C SER A 553 12.70 -19.04 18.19
N VAL A 554 13.80 -18.69 18.87
CA VAL A 554 14.52 -17.43 18.61
C VAL A 554 15.99 -17.71 18.33
N TRP A 555 16.49 -17.14 17.26
CA TRP A 555 17.88 -17.18 16.83
C TRP A 555 18.52 -15.80 16.96
N GLU A 556 19.75 -15.76 17.45
CA GLU A 556 20.65 -14.63 17.28
C GLU A 556 21.44 -14.85 15.98
N VAL A 557 21.42 -13.87 15.12
CA VAL A 557 22.03 -13.90 13.79
C VAL A 557 22.98 -12.73 13.66
N VAL A 558 24.21 -13.00 13.24
CA VAL A 558 25.22 -11.97 12.96
C VAL A 558 25.57 -12.00 11.48
N LEU A 559 25.40 -10.85 10.84
CA LEU A 559 25.71 -10.63 9.45
C LEU A 559 26.91 -9.68 9.31
N GLN A 560 27.93 -10.06 8.53
CA GLN A 560 29.03 -9.16 8.15
C GLN A 560 28.62 -8.42 6.88
N LEU A 561 28.55 -7.10 6.94
CA LEU A 561 28.27 -6.23 5.80
C LEU A 561 29.55 -5.93 5.00
N ASP A 562 29.38 -5.63 3.72
CA ASP A 562 30.47 -5.31 2.79
C ASP A 562 31.09 -3.90 3.00
N SER A 563 30.46 -3.08 3.83
CA SER A 563 30.90 -1.72 4.13
C SER A 563 30.41 -1.27 5.50
N ARG A 564 31.11 -0.30 6.10
CA ARG A 564 30.64 0.37 7.30
C ARG A 564 29.39 1.19 6.99
N ILE A 565 28.44 1.16 7.93
CA ILE A 565 27.20 1.92 7.85
C ILE A 565 27.47 3.33 8.35
N GLY A 566 26.83 4.31 7.73
CA GLY A 566 26.79 5.68 8.23
C GLY A 566 26.07 5.79 9.59
N PRO A 567 25.83 7.00 10.09
CA PRO A 567 25.16 7.19 11.38
C PRO A 567 23.83 6.43 11.43
N TRP A 568 23.65 5.62 12.48
CA TRP A 568 22.41 4.93 12.79
C TRP A 568 22.03 5.18 14.25
N THR A 569 20.79 4.90 14.62
CA THR A 569 20.28 5.11 15.98
C THR A 569 19.67 3.82 16.50
N PRO A 570 19.96 3.44 17.76
CA PRO A 570 19.31 2.34 18.44
C PRO A 570 17.79 2.43 18.38
N GLY A 571 17.16 1.29 18.07
CA GLY A 571 15.73 1.19 17.84
C GLY A 571 15.34 1.10 16.37
N GLN A 572 16.24 1.43 15.44
CA GLN A 572 16.00 1.23 13.99
C GLN A 572 16.02 -0.25 13.60
N PHE A 573 15.48 -0.57 12.44
CA PHE A 573 15.43 -1.92 11.89
C PHE A 573 16.23 -2.05 10.57
N ALA A 574 16.52 -3.28 10.22
CA ALA A 574 17.12 -3.68 8.96
C ALA A 574 16.13 -4.55 8.18
N ARG A 575 16.12 -4.40 6.87
CA ARG A 575 15.35 -5.22 5.95
C ARG A 575 16.26 -6.25 5.30
N LEU A 576 16.02 -7.52 5.60
CA LEU A 576 16.84 -8.66 5.13
C LEU A 576 16.18 -9.33 3.93
N HIS A 577 16.92 -9.56 2.86
CA HIS A 577 16.49 -10.38 1.74
C HIS A 577 16.57 -11.88 2.11
N VAL A 578 15.42 -12.57 2.08
CA VAL A 578 15.28 -13.96 2.54
C VAL A 578 14.95 -14.94 1.41
N GLY A 579 15.47 -14.69 0.21
CA GLY A 579 15.23 -15.52 -0.98
C GLY A 579 13.95 -15.12 -1.75
N ASP A 580 13.78 -15.62 -2.96
CA ASP A 580 12.63 -15.45 -3.86
C ASP A 580 12.07 -14.03 -3.94
N ASN A 581 12.94 -13.01 -3.99
CA ASN A 581 12.58 -11.60 -3.91
C ASN A 581 11.75 -11.21 -2.66
N ALA A 582 11.87 -11.99 -1.58
CA ALA A 582 11.21 -11.71 -0.31
C ALA A 582 12.13 -10.96 0.64
N TRP A 583 11.62 -9.93 1.26
CA TRP A 583 12.31 -9.13 2.27
C TRP A 583 11.57 -9.24 3.61
N ARG A 584 12.33 -9.16 4.72
CA ARG A 584 11.77 -9.17 6.06
C ARG A 584 12.46 -8.13 6.92
N ASP A 585 11.65 -7.42 7.69
CA ASP A 585 12.12 -6.39 8.62
C ASP A 585 12.45 -7.03 9.97
N TYR A 586 13.62 -6.66 10.51
CA TYR A 586 14.09 -7.10 11.81
C TYR A 586 14.73 -5.93 12.54
N SER A 587 14.30 -5.68 13.78
CA SER A 587 14.90 -4.63 14.60
C SER A 587 16.39 -4.94 14.84
N ILE A 588 17.22 -3.91 14.75
CA ILE A 588 18.66 -4.02 14.95
C ILE A 588 18.94 -4.22 16.45
N ALA A 589 19.50 -5.36 16.82
CA ALA A 589 19.91 -5.67 18.19
C ALA A 589 21.33 -5.14 18.49
N GLY A 590 22.11 -4.82 17.47
CA GLY A 590 23.43 -4.19 17.56
C GLY A 590 24.04 -4.04 16.16
N LEU A 591 24.87 -3.01 16.00
CA LEU A 591 25.60 -2.75 14.76
C LEU A 591 26.94 -2.10 15.11
N GLU A 592 28.01 -2.86 14.97
CA GLU A 592 29.38 -2.44 15.25
C GLU A 592 30.31 -2.91 14.15
N ASP A 593 31.22 -2.08 13.68
CA ASP A 593 32.24 -2.42 12.66
C ASP A 593 31.70 -3.21 11.44
N ALA A 594 30.56 -2.83 10.93
CA ALA A 594 29.84 -3.52 9.84
C ALA A 594 29.31 -4.93 10.22
N ARG A 595 29.27 -5.27 11.50
CA ARG A 595 28.61 -6.47 12.01
C ARG A 595 27.22 -6.13 12.51
N LEU A 596 26.20 -6.63 11.80
CA LEU A 596 24.80 -6.46 12.10
C LEU A 596 24.30 -7.66 12.92
N ARG A 597 23.80 -7.39 14.12
CA ARG A 597 23.21 -8.37 15.03
C ARG A 597 21.70 -8.24 15.02
N LEU A 598 21.01 -9.34 14.77
CA LEU A 598 19.57 -9.44 14.72
C LEU A 598 19.05 -10.55 15.66
N LEU A 599 17.84 -10.39 16.20
CA LEU A 599 17.08 -11.46 16.85
C LEU A 599 15.92 -11.87 15.94
N ILE A 600 15.89 -13.12 15.52
CA ILE A 600 14.92 -13.61 14.53
C ILE A 600 14.10 -14.75 15.13
N SER A 601 12.76 -14.56 15.18
CA SER A 601 11.83 -15.58 15.61
C SER A 601 11.44 -16.50 14.45
N THR A 602 11.47 -17.81 14.69
CA THR A 602 11.03 -18.83 13.73
C THR A 602 9.66 -19.42 14.07
N ARG A 603 8.97 -18.87 15.08
CA ARG A 603 7.67 -19.35 15.55
C ARG A 603 6.59 -19.37 14.48
N THR A 604 6.62 -18.43 13.53
CA THR A 604 5.59 -18.29 12.50
C THR A 604 5.77 -19.21 11.29
N GLY A 605 6.91 -19.91 11.18
CA GLY A 605 7.21 -20.79 10.04
C GLY A 605 7.26 -20.10 8.66
N GLY A 606 7.34 -18.75 8.65
CA GLY A 606 7.35 -17.98 7.40
C GLY A 606 8.71 -18.04 6.67
N ARG A 607 8.81 -17.37 5.50
CA ARG A 607 10.02 -17.37 4.66
C ARG A 607 11.28 -16.92 5.38
N GLY A 608 11.17 -15.95 6.29
CA GLY A 608 12.28 -15.53 7.15
C GLY A 608 12.73 -16.63 8.10
N SER A 609 11.77 -17.34 8.72
CA SER A 609 12.05 -18.52 9.56
C SER A 609 12.77 -19.58 8.76
N HIS A 610 12.22 -19.94 7.60
CA HIS A 610 12.81 -20.96 6.72
C HIS A 610 14.21 -20.59 6.24
N PHE A 611 14.41 -19.32 5.85
CA PHE A 611 15.74 -18.83 5.47
C PHE A 611 16.77 -19.01 6.59
N ILE A 612 16.44 -18.59 7.83
CA ILE A 612 17.38 -18.69 8.96
C ILE A 612 17.62 -20.15 9.36
N GLU A 613 16.61 -21.01 9.32
CA GLU A 613 16.77 -22.44 9.64
C GLU A 613 17.63 -23.16 8.61
N SER A 614 17.47 -22.84 7.31
CA SER A 614 18.17 -23.51 6.20
C SER A 614 19.52 -22.88 5.82
N ALA A 615 19.75 -21.58 6.11
CA ALA A 615 21.00 -20.92 5.74
C ALA A 615 22.16 -21.39 6.62
N ASP A 616 23.27 -21.75 6.02
CA ASP A 616 24.53 -22.05 6.71
C ASP A 616 25.40 -20.81 6.87
N GLU A 617 26.34 -20.84 7.83
CA GLU A 617 27.39 -19.82 7.94
C GLU A 617 28.14 -19.70 6.60
N GLY A 618 28.39 -18.48 6.17
CA GLY A 618 28.88 -18.18 4.82
C GLY A 618 27.78 -17.86 3.79
N ALA A 619 26.51 -18.09 4.10
CA ALA A 619 25.40 -17.74 3.21
C ALA A 619 25.39 -16.22 2.92
N ARG A 620 25.17 -15.88 1.64
CA ARG A 620 25.18 -14.49 1.17
C ARG A 620 23.76 -13.97 1.01
N THR A 621 23.57 -12.72 1.42
CA THR A 621 22.28 -12.03 1.26
C THR A 621 22.50 -10.53 1.01
N VAL A 622 21.40 -9.77 0.92
CA VAL A 622 21.41 -8.30 0.85
C VAL A 622 20.58 -7.76 2.01
N VAL A 623 21.06 -6.70 2.61
CA VAL A 623 20.38 -6.00 3.72
C VAL A 623 20.23 -4.54 3.34
N GLU A 624 19.05 -3.99 3.58
CA GLU A 624 18.79 -2.55 3.49
C GLU A 624 18.66 -2.00 4.90
N LEU A 625 19.51 -1.03 5.28
CA LEU A 625 19.53 -0.40 6.60
C LEU A 625 20.25 0.97 6.58
N PRO A 626 20.08 1.83 7.61
CA PRO A 626 19.10 1.75 8.68
C PRO A 626 17.71 2.25 8.25
N LEU A 627 16.65 1.68 8.82
CA LEU A 627 15.26 2.06 8.56
C LEU A 627 14.50 2.26 9.89
N GLY A 628 13.42 3.07 9.88
CA GLY A 628 12.54 3.27 11.04
C GLY A 628 12.94 4.44 11.95
N GLY A 629 12.01 4.83 12.83
CA GLY A 629 12.10 6.01 13.68
C GLY A 629 11.90 5.74 15.19
N PHE A 630 11.87 4.48 15.62
CA PHE A 630 11.79 4.11 17.03
C PHE A 630 13.13 4.40 17.71
N ARG A 631 13.16 5.29 18.73
CA ARG A 631 14.41 5.76 19.35
C ARG A 631 14.16 6.28 20.75
N LEU A 632 15.23 6.37 21.55
CA LEU A 632 15.18 7.03 22.85
C LEU A 632 14.86 8.51 22.68
N ALA A 633 13.97 9.02 23.56
CA ALA A 633 13.72 10.44 23.69
C ALA A 633 14.85 11.10 24.49
N ASP A 634 15.23 12.30 24.12
CA ASP A 634 16.18 13.13 24.87
C ASP A 634 15.40 13.99 25.88
N SER A 635 14.82 13.33 26.88
CA SER A 635 13.91 13.95 27.87
C SER A 635 14.52 14.07 29.27
N GLY A 636 15.56 13.30 29.53
CA GLY A 636 16.11 13.14 30.89
C GLY A 636 15.17 12.45 31.90
N ARG A 637 14.03 11.90 31.41
CA ARG A 637 13.05 11.18 32.23
C ARG A 637 13.52 9.75 32.51
N ARG A 638 12.93 9.12 33.51
CA ARG A 638 13.07 7.69 33.76
C ARG A 638 12.48 6.90 32.60
N ARG A 639 13.00 5.71 32.28
CA ARG A 639 12.58 4.92 31.14
C ARG A 639 12.00 3.57 31.60
N LEU A 640 10.82 3.28 31.10
CA LEU A 640 10.16 1.97 31.22
C LEU A 640 10.17 1.27 29.86
N PHE A 641 10.86 0.16 29.77
CA PHE A 641 10.90 -0.69 28.58
C PHE A 641 9.97 -1.89 28.78
N ILE A 642 9.11 -2.15 27.80
CA ILE A 642 8.18 -3.27 27.82
C ILE A 642 8.37 -4.06 26.54
N ALA A 643 8.84 -5.30 26.65
CA ALA A 643 9.14 -6.15 25.51
C ALA A 643 8.56 -7.55 25.64
N THR A 644 8.22 -8.15 24.49
CA THR A 644 7.92 -9.59 24.39
C THR A 644 8.69 -10.20 23.22
N GLY A 645 9.23 -11.42 23.43
CA GLY A 645 9.96 -12.13 22.38
C GLY A 645 11.09 -11.30 21.75
N THR A 646 11.14 -11.26 20.41
CA THR A 646 12.18 -10.52 19.68
C THR A 646 12.02 -8.99 19.76
N GLY A 647 10.96 -8.46 20.38
CA GLY A 647 10.85 -7.04 20.72
C GLY A 647 11.91 -6.53 21.69
N LEU A 648 12.67 -7.44 22.29
CA LEU A 648 13.85 -7.10 23.03
C LEU A 648 14.99 -6.53 22.14
N ALA A 649 15.03 -6.90 20.85
CA ALA A 649 16.12 -6.54 19.95
C ALA A 649 16.43 -5.02 19.88
N PRO A 650 15.46 -4.13 19.57
CA PRO A 650 15.74 -2.70 19.51
C PRO A 650 16.18 -2.13 20.89
N MET A 651 15.67 -2.70 21.97
CA MET A 651 16.02 -2.29 23.33
C MET A 651 17.44 -2.66 23.69
N LEU A 652 17.95 -3.82 23.25
CA LEU A 652 19.37 -4.20 23.43
C LEU A 652 20.31 -3.18 22.79
N ALA A 653 19.96 -2.70 21.62
CA ALA A 653 20.73 -1.66 20.95
C ALA A 653 20.66 -0.32 21.74
N MET A 654 19.49 0.01 22.29
CA MET A 654 19.31 1.19 23.15
C MET A 654 20.13 1.07 24.44
N PHE A 655 20.12 -0.09 25.10
CA PHE A 655 20.87 -0.33 26.33
C PHE A 655 22.38 -0.24 26.10
N ALA A 656 22.89 -0.71 24.96
CA ALA A 656 24.31 -0.63 24.65
C ALA A 656 24.83 0.80 24.46
N GLN A 657 23.98 1.77 24.15
CA GLN A 657 24.34 3.16 23.90
C GLN A 657 23.83 4.14 24.98
N ALA A 658 22.96 3.68 25.87
CA ALA A 658 22.43 4.52 26.92
C ALA A 658 23.55 4.85 27.97
N PRO A 659 23.69 6.11 28.38
CA PRO A 659 24.76 6.52 29.31
C PRO A 659 24.54 6.00 30.73
N ASP A 660 23.31 5.77 31.14
CA ASP A 660 22.92 5.28 32.47
C ASP A 660 21.65 4.42 32.35
N LEU A 661 21.68 3.25 32.98
CA LEU A 661 20.58 2.29 33.01
C LEU A 661 20.11 1.95 34.43
N GLU A 662 20.78 2.47 35.47
CA GLU A 662 20.53 2.09 36.87
C GLU A 662 19.09 2.39 37.31
N ASN A 663 18.53 3.50 36.83
CA ASN A 663 17.18 3.93 37.18
C ASN A 663 16.09 3.42 36.20
N ASP A 664 16.47 2.71 35.16
CA ASP A 664 15.55 2.20 34.16
C ASP A 664 14.95 0.85 34.55
N THR A 665 13.79 0.56 34.00
CA THR A 665 13.05 -0.69 34.25
C THR A 665 12.74 -1.39 32.95
N LEU A 666 12.98 -2.71 32.88
CA LEU A 666 12.55 -3.58 31.79
C LEU A 666 11.50 -4.59 32.31
N LEU A 667 10.31 -4.56 31.72
CA LEU A 667 9.32 -5.63 31.84
C LEU A 667 9.43 -6.54 30.62
N PHE A 668 9.92 -7.76 30.80
CA PHE A 668 10.07 -8.73 29.70
C PHE A 668 9.09 -9.87 29.83
N GLY A 669 8.21 -10.03 28.83
CA GLY A 669 7.16 -11.05 28.79
C GLY A 669 7.48 -12.24 27.89
N CYS A 670 7.31 -13.45 28.45
CA CYS A 670 7.30 -14.70 27.72
C CYS A 670 6.27 -15.66 28.32
N ARG A 671 6.07 -16.83 27.71
CA ARG A 671 5.11 -17.83 28.24
C ARG A 671 5.73 -18.70 29.29
N HIS A 672 6.93 -19.19 29.03
CA HIS A 672 7.70 -20.11 29.83
C HIS A 672 9.12 -19.63 30.05
N GLN A 673 9.77 -20.08 31.11
CA GLN A 673 11.15 -19.69 31.46
C GLN A 673 12.16 -20.08 30.36
N GLU A 674 11.92 -21.13 29.59
CA GLU A 674 12.77 -21.53 28.47
C GLU A 674 12.76 -20.51 27.31
N GLU A 675 11.75 -19.64 27.24
CA GLU A 675 11.61 -18.57 26.25
C GLU A 675 12.24 -17.24 26.73
N ASP A 676 12.78 -17.18 27.95
CA ASP A 676 13.38 -15.98 28.50
C ASP A 676 14.70 -15.63 27.82
N LEU A 677 14.66 -14.56 27.02
CA LEU A 677 15.83 -14.03 26.31
C LEU A 677 16.77 -13.25 27.22
N THR A 678 16.26 -12.66 28.31
CA THR A 678 17.07 -11.83 29.20
C THR A 678 18.16 -12.62 29.94
N ALA A 679 17.90 -13.89 30.20
CA ALA A 679 18.85 -14.82 30.80
C ALA A 679 19.86 -15.42 29.81
N ARG A 680 19.69 -15.21 28.50
CA ARG A 680 20.46 -15.89 27.43
C ARG A 680 21.30 -14.96 26.58
N ILE A 681 21.16 -13.65 26.80
CA ILE A 681 21.88 -12.61 26.05
C ILE A 681 22.82 -11.87 27.00
N SER A 682 24.12 -11.87 26.64
CA SER A 682 25.11 -11.04 27.32
C SER A 682 25.08 -9.63 26.72
N SER A 683 24.39 -8.71 27.39
CA SER A 683 24.26 -7.31 26.98
C SER A 683 23.99 -6.49 28.23
N PRO A 684 24.35 -5.18 28.29
CA PRO A 684 23.87 -4.29 29.34
C PRO A 684 22.35 -4.39 29.49
N MET A 685 21.84 -4.32 30.70
CA MET A 685 20.42 -4.37 31.04
C MET A 685 20.08 -3.24 32.00
N PRO A 686 18.83 -2.77 32.06
CA PRO A 686 18.32 -1.85 33.06
C PRO A 686 18.58 -2.34 34.49
N GLY A 687 18.70 -1.39 35.42
CA GLY A 687 18.91 -1.71 36.86
C GLY A 687 17.81 -2.58 37.45
N THR A 688 16.61 -2.47 36.90
CA THR A 688 15.50 -3.34 37.28
C THR A 688 15.01 -4.14 36.09
N VAL A 689 15.04 -5.47 36.16
CA VAL A 689 14.49 -6.39 35.15
C VAL A 689 13.45 -7.28 35.80
N VAL A 690 12.20 -7.14 35.36
CA VAL A 690 11.08 -7.99 35.79
C VAL A 690 10.73 -8.97 34.65
N ARG A 691 10.86 -10.24 34.93
CA ARG A 691 10.47 -11.33 34.01
C ARG A 691 9.01 -11.67 34.25
N CYS A 692 8.17 -11.52 33.23
CA CYS A 692 6.73 -11.81 33.31
C CYS A 692 6.46 -13.13 32.59
N LEU A 693 6.10 -14.18 33.35
CA LEU A 693 5.78 -15.52 32.83
C LEU A 693 4.27 -15.72 32.83
N SER A 694 3.67 -15.85 31.64
CA SER A 694 2.21 -15.88 31.54
C SER A 694 1.59 -17.28 31.66
N ARG A 695 2.40 -18.35 31.63
CA ARG A 695 1.94 -19.77 31.71
C ARG A 695 2.76 -20.61 32.65
N GLU A 696 3.62 -20.01 33.44
CA GLU A 696 4.50 -20.73 34.36
C GLU A 696 4.81 -19.82 35.56
N GLU A 697 4.96 -20.40 36.74
CA GLU A 697 5.47 -19.73 37.93
C GLU A 697 6.94 -20.11 38.15
N ALA A 698 7.81 -19.13 38.34
CA ALA A 698 9.21 -19.37 38.62
C ALA A 698 9.73 -18.38 39.69
N PRO A 699 10.69 -18.77 40.54
CA PRO A 699 11.26 -17.88 41.55
C PRO A 699 11.86 -16.61 40.93
N GLY A 700 11.49 -15.47 41.49
CA GLY A 700 12.01 -14.16 41.03
C GLY A 700 11.39 -13.70 39.71
N SER A 701 10.25 -14.22 39.31
CA SER A 701 9.45 -13.74 38.16
C SER A 701 8.05 -13.30 38.61
N PHE A 702 7.46 -12.39 37.84
CA PHE A 702 6.06 -12.03 37.95
C PHE A 702 5.22 -13.08 37.20
N HIS A 703 4.23 -13.69 37.88
CA HIS A 703 3.30 -14.58 37.21
C HIS A 703 2.17 -13.78 36.56
N GLY A 704 2.19 -13.66 35.26
CA GLY A 704 1.20 -12.89 34.49
C GLY A 704 1.77 -12.28 33.21
N ARG A 705 0.95 -11.47 32.56
CA ARG A 705 1.35 -10.73 31.36
C ARG A 705 2.05 -9.42 31.72
N VAL A 706 2.86 -8.89 30.82
CA VAL A 706 3.50 -7.57 31.00
C VAL A 706 2.50 -6.45 31.25
N THR A 707 1.29 -6.54 30.66
CA THR A 707 0.20 -5.59 30.87
C THR A 707 -0.33 -5.59 32.32
N GLN A 708 -0.39 -6.75 32.96
CA GLN A 708 -0.73 -6.87 34.37
C GLN A 708 0.41 -6.36 35.25
N ALA A 709 1.65 -6.67 34.90
CA ALA A 709 2.81 -6.18 35.65
C ALA A 709 2.92 -4.63 35.65
N VAL A 710 2.47 -3.96 34.59
CA VAL A 710 2.41 -2.49 34.57
C VAL A 710 1.52 -1.96 35.68
N THR A 711 0.32 -2.51 35.85
CA THR A 711 -0.63 -2.08 36.89
C THR A 711 -0.22 -2.54 38.28
N ASP A 712 0.12 -3.84 38.42
CA ASP A 712 0.34 -4.45 39.74
C ASP A 712 1.65 -4.01 40.41
N LEU A 713 2.68 -3.66 39.59
CA LEU A 713 4.01 -3.33 40.11
C LEU A 713 4.35 -1.82 39.99
N ALA A 714 3.46 -0.98 39.45
CA ALA A 714 3.75 0.43 39.23
C ALA A 714 4.24 1.16 40.50
N HIS A 715 3.59 0.91 41.64
CA HIS A 715 3.94 1.49 42.94
C HIS A 715 5.30 0.99 43.43
N ASP A 716 5.53 -0.34 43.39
CA ASP A 716 6.77 -0.95 43.89
C ASP A 716 7.97 -0.58 43.04
N LEU A 717 7.78 -0.41 41.75
CA LEU A 717 8.77 0.03 40.77
C LEU A 717 8.93 1.56 40.76
N ARG A 718 8.17 2.30 41.58
CA ARG A 718 8.16 3.77 41.64
C ARG A 718 8.02 4.42 40.26
N LEU A 719 7.12 3.89 39.42
CA LEU A 719 6.81 4.38 38.07
C LEU A 719 5.80 5.51 38.21
N ASP A 720 6.23 6.74 37.93
CA ASP A 720 5.35 7.90 37.89
C ASP A 720 5.04 8.26 36.43
N PRO A 721 3.75 8.26 36.02
CA PRO A 721 3.33 8.53 34.64
C PRO A 721 3.82 9.84 34.06
N ASP A 722 3.89 10.89 34.90
CA ASP A 722 4.28 12.24 34.45
C ASP A 722 5.80 12.39 34.21
N SER A 723 6.62 11.51 34.80
CA SER A 723 8.08 11.57 34.72
C SER A 723 8.72 10.36 34.03
N THR A 724 7.94 9.49 33.45
CA THR A 724 8.44 8.26 32.80
C THR A 724 8.16 8.23 31.30
N ASP A 725 9.18 7.94 30.49
CA ASP A 725 9.02 7.61 29.07
C ASP A 725 8.90 6.10 28.90
N VAL A 726 7.89 5.65 28.16
CA VAL A 726 7.61 4.23 27.96
C VAL A 726 7.95 3.80 26.54
N TYR A 727 8.68 2.69 26.42
CA TYR A 727 9.10 2.09 25.15
C TYR A 727 8.49 0.70 25.00
N LEU A 728 7.62 0.52 24.01
CA LEU A 728 6.90 -0.74 23.76
C LEU A 728 7.41 -1.39 22.47
N CYS A 729 7.87 -2.64 22.55
CA CYS A 729 8.17 -3.42 21.35
C CYS A 729 7.80 -4.90 21.53
N GLY A 730 7.09 -5.47 20.55
CA GLY A 730 6.63 -6.86 20.60
C GLY A 730 5.48 -7.10 19.66
N SER A 731 4.71 -8.18 19.89
CA SER A 731 3.55 -8.50 19.07
C SER A 731 2.54 -7.34 19.06
N ALA A 732 1.89 -7.11 17.92
CA ALA A 732 0.93 -6.02 17.78
C ALA A 732 -0.19 -6.08 18.83
N ALA A 733 -0.65 -7.29 19.19
CA ALA A 733 -1.66 -7.46 20.24
C ALA A 733 -1.15 -7.00 21.60
N MET A 734 0.09 -7.38 21.98
CA MET A 734 0.68 -6.95 23.26
C MET A 734 0.87 -5.42 23.27
N VAL A 735 1.38 -4.83 22.19
CA VAL A 735 1.59 -3.38 22.11
C VAL A 735 0.27 -2.64 22.25
N THR A 736 -0.79 -3.09 21.58
CA THR A 736 -2.14 -2.49 21.68
C THR A 736 -2.71 -2.59 23.09
N ASP A 737 -2.62 -3.77 23.71
CA ASP A 737 -3.14 -3.99 25.07
C ASP A 737 -2.34 -3.16 26.09
N ALA A 738 -1.01 -3.15 25.97
CA ALA A 738 -0.16 -2.35 26.85
C ALA A 738 -0.40 -0.84 26.71
N GLN A 739 -0.63 -0.34 25.48
CA GLN A 739 -1.01 1.06 25.26
C GLN A 739 -2.28 1.43 26.00
N ARG A 740 -3.32 0.59 25.93
CA ARG A 740 -4.60 0.84 26.64
C ARG A 740 -4.41 0.91 28.16
N VAL A 741 -3.62 -0.01 28.70
CA VAL A 741 -3.32 -0.02 30.14
C VAL A 741 -2.54 1.24 30.51
N LEU A 742 -1.49 1.60 29.78
CA LEU A 742 -0.68 2.79 30.05
C LEU A 742 -1.48 4.10 29.92
N GLU A 743 -2.36 4.20 28.92
CA GLU A 743 -3.27 5.35 28.79
C GLU A 743 -4.23 5.46 29.99
N HIS A 744 -4.74 4.31 30.49
CA HIS A 744 -5.60 4.26 31.68
C HIS A 744 -4.84 4.68 32.95
N GLU A 745 -3.60 4.25 33.07
CA GLU A 745 -2.71 4.61 34.19
C GLU A 745 -2.10 6.04 34.06
N GLY A 746 -2.46 6.79 33.00
CA GLY A 746 -2.08 8.19 32.84
C GLY A 746 -0.74 8.47 32.16
N TYR A 747 -0.08 7.48 31.57
CA TYR A 747 1.17 7.69 30.85
C TYR A 747 0.92 8.44 29.53
N THR A 748 1.63 9.58 29.37
CA THR A 748 1.48 10.45 28.18
C THR A 748 2.61 10.29 27.15
N SER A 749 3.77 9.76 27.58
CA SER A 749 4.94 9.55 26.73
C SER A 749 5.13 8.07 26.43
N VAL A 750 4.47 7.55 25.42
CA VAL A 750 4.52 6.14 25.02
C VAL A 750 4.98 6.01 23.57
N LEU A 751 6.17 5.45 23.35
CA LEU A 751 6.75 5.17 22.04
C LEU A 751 6.60 3.70 21.71
N THR A 752 6.24 3.37 20.47
CA THR A 752 5.92 1.98 20.11
C THR A 752 6.53 1.54 18.78
N GLU A 753 6.96 0.29 18.72
CA GLU A 753 7.38 -0.44 17.52
C GLU A 753 6.72 -1.82 17.51
N PRO A 754 5.50 -1.98 16.96
CA PRO A 754 4.85 -3.27 16.80
C PRO A 754 5.41 -4.03 15.59
N TYR A 755 5.58 -5.37 15.69
CA TYR A 755 5.98 -6.25 14.58
C TYR A 755 5.07 -7.47 14.42
#